data_486c427e21e4382d4ff636479f101206
#
_entry.id   486c427e21e4382d4ff636479f101206
#
_cell.length_a   1.000
_cell.length_b   1.000
_cell.length_c   1.000
_cell.angle_alpha   90.00
_cell.angle_beta   90.00
_cell.angle_gamma   90.00
#
_symmetry.space_group_name_H-M   'P 1'
#
loop_
_entity.id
_entity.type
_entity.pdbx_description
1 polymer ?
#
loop_
_entity_poly.entity_id
_entity_poly.type
_entity_poly.pdbx_seq_one_letter_code
_entity_poly.pdbx_strand_id
1 'polypeptide(L)'
;MAKFNGLRPYLAMALVVIALFALAPPAAAQSGGPPDYRQYFGADSRLVIWVVAQLHLLFAAFVLGVPIFALITEFVGHRTGEKRFDKLAHDFTKLLAASFSTTAAFGGLLAFSLFALYPTFMSHLSDIFTPTYAWYGILFFAEAFTMYFYLYSWDWLAGQRKKWHLWTGLLLNIFGVAIMLIANSWVSFMMTPPLAQVNEETGEVIRQGLNVLSLEWTGTLWQAINNPLWSPLNIHRFIGNVAFGGFIVGAYAAVRFLNARTREARAYYDWMGYIGNFIGVAALIPMPFAGYYMGREVYSYSAVMGNNMMGGAFSWTFIIQAILIGALFIGANFYLWSGMSRIPGSERYLKYIKWLDVVLILCFAIWLTPHNLPLSPEEQVIMGGQFHPTLKFLGLMAAKNAVINFIIIATFLSFLLYRRGNKGERVPVSQQGVSSKIVVLAGFVVVALVLGWYAFRLFTLNPAELDLSPNKAVYFTLPAVLLVAQILAGAVAVALTLKDRGVTGQMIYVAVTVLNSVLILGPYGFTVMTQANPFLRNIAVAQWLITMSGLVFITAIDIVLLRGAEEIGAIRWGQMTERSQYALILLVVGVVMLMSLMGYIRSGLREDWHVFGVLRDTSASALTPSMAYMARVIAGIVAAFIALVAFVFWLAGLGESGEVEPGTMFPLRAAPQPSASQTITEPAGAGGND
;
A
#
# COMPACT_ATOMS: atom_id res chain seq x y z
N MET A 1 -34.90 -1.51 -24.46
CA MET A 1 -33.80 -2.09 -25.24
C MET A 1 -32.48 -1.28 -25.17
N ALA A 2 -32.48 0.02 -24.95
CA ALA A 2 -31.24 0.81 -24.82
C ALA A 2 -30.38 0.51 -23.57
N LYS A 3 -30.96 -0.01 -22.49
CA LYS A 3 -30.23 -0.37 -21.25
C LYS A 3 -29.33 -1.63 -21.39
N PHE A 4 -29.59 -2.48 -22.38
CA PHE A 4 -28.79 -3.70 -22.58
C PHE A 4 -27.53 -3.50 -23.42
N ASN A 5 -27.43 -2.40 -24.18
CA ASN A 5 -26.23 -2.13 -24.99
C ASN A 5 -24.99 -1.80 -24.15
N GLY A 6 -25.15 -1.28 -22.92
CA GLY A 6 -24.05 -1.07 -21.97
C GLY A 6 -23.50 -2.35 -21.35
N LEU A 7 -24.24 -3.45 -21.40
CA LEU A 7 -23.84 -4.72 -20.79
C LEU A 7 -22.96 -5.59 -21.71
N ARG A 8 -23.00 -5.35 -23.02
CA ARG A 8 -22.27 -6.15 -24.02
C ARG A 8 -20.77 -6.23 -23.78
N PRO A 9 -20.04 -5.14 -23.47
CA PRO A 9 -18.61 -5.23 -23.21
C PRO A 9 -18.30 -6.01 -21.91
N TYR A 10 -19.16 -5.92 -20.90
CA TYR A 10 -18.97 -6.64 -19.62
C TYR A 10 -19.31 -8.13 -19.75
N LEU A 11 -20.33 -8.48 -20.52
CA LEU A 11 -20.64 -9.86 -20.89
C LEU A 11 -19.55 -10.46 -21.77
N ALA A 12 -19.01 -9.72 -22.73
CA ALA A 12 -17.89 -10.15 -23.53
C ALA A 12 -16.65 -10.39 -22.68
N MET A 13 -16.38 -9.51 -21.71
CA MET A 13 -15.26 -9.64 -20.79
C MET A 13 -15.45 -10.84 -19.83
N ALA A 14 -16.65 -11.05 -19.32
CA ALA A 14 -16.99 -12.24 -18.50
C ALA A 14 -16.85 -13.54 -19.30
N LEU A 15 -17.27 -13.56 -20.57
CA LEU A 15 -17.09 -14.70 -21.46
C LEU A 15 -15.62 -14.96 -21.78
N VAL A 16 -14.80 -13.92 -21.96
CA VAL A 16 -13.34 -14.05 -22.14
C VAL A 16 -12.70 -14.65 -20.88
N VAL A 17 -13.13 -14.21 -19.69
CA VAL A 17 -12.66 -14.78 -18.40
C VAL A 17 -13.02 -16.27 -18.31
N ILE A 18 -14.28 -16.61 -18.58
CA ILE A 18 -14.75 -18.01 -18.57
C ILE A 18 -13.99 -18.84 -19.61
N ALA A 19 -13.76 -18.30 -20.82
CA ALA A 19 -13.00 -18.95 -21.86
C ALA A 19 -11.52 -19.16 -21.47
N LEU A 20 -10.90 -18.19 -20.79
CA LEU A 20 -9.53 -18.30 -20.28
C LEU A 20 -9.42 -19.40 -19.21
N PHE A 21 -10.43 -19.52 -18.34
CA PHE A 21 -10.51 -20.62 -17.37
C PHE A 21 -10.77 -21.98 -18.05
N ALA A 22 -11.64 -22.02 -19.04
CA ALA A 22 -11.96 -23.26 -19.78
C ALA A 22 -10.81 -23.71 -20.69
N LEU A 23 -9.95 -22.79 -21.15
CA LEU A 23 -8.77 -23.09 -21.98
C LEU A 23 -7.51 -23.39 -21.14
N ALA A 24 -7.57 -23.27 -19.80
CA ALA A 24 -6.50 -23.74 -18.96
C ALA A 24 -6.41 -25.27 -19.14
N PRO A 25 -5.29 -25.83 -19.64
CA PRO A 25 -5.18 -27.28 -19.74
C PRO A 25 -5.38 -27.85 -18.32
N PRO A 26 -6.09 -28.99 -18.20
CA PRO A 26 -6.14 -29.68 -16.93
C PRO A 26 -4.69 -29.89 -16.48
N ALA A 27 -4.37 -29.54 -15.23
CA ALA A 27 -3.10 -29.89 -14.66
C ALA A 27 -2.95 -31.40 -14.87
N ALA A 28 -1.92 -31.80 -15.64
CA ALA A 28 -1.73 -33.21 -15.93
C ALA A 28 -1.61 -33.92 -14.58
N ALA A 29 -2.65 -34.65 -14.22
CA ALA A 29 -2.69 -35.44 -13.01
C ALA A 29 -1.60 -36.51 -13.19
N GLN A 30 -0.45 -36.34 -12.55
CA GLN A 30 0.52 -37.40 -12.39
C GLN A 30 -0.13 -38.43 -11.47
N SER A 31 -0.65 -39.46 -12.06
CA SER A 31 -1.22 -40.62 -11.41
C SER A 31 -0.16 -41.27 -10.53
N GLY A 32 -0.20 -41.12 -9.23
CA GLY A 32 0.69 -41.80 -8.32
C GLY A 32 0.90 -41.22 -6.93
N GLY A 33 0.22 -40.12 -6.59
CA GLY A 33 0.26 -39.56 -5.23
C GLY A 33 -0.75 -40.23 -4.30
N PRO A 34 -0.53 -40.17 -2.97
CA PRO A 34 -1.49 -40.68 -2.00
C PRO A 34 -2.83 -39.95 -2.07
N PRO A 35 -3.94 -40.58 -1.63
CA PRO A 35 -5.32 -40.24 -1.94
C PRO A 35 -5.88 -38.96 -1.27
N ASP A 36 -5.07 -38.13 -0.66
CA ASP A 36 -5.54 -36.95 0.11
C ASP A 36 -5.95 -35.75 -0.75
N TYR A 37 -5.72 -35.79 -2.06
CA TYR A 37 -6.07 -34.70 -2.98
C TYR A 37 -7.24 -35.09 -3.87
N ARG A 38 -8.41 -34.56 -3.52
CA ARG A 38 -9.60 -34.72 -4.38
C ARG A 38 -9.48 -33.76 -5.57
N GLN A 39 -9.71 -34.30 -6.77
CA GLN A 39 -9.83 -33.47 -7.97
C GLN A 39 -11.27 -32.98 -8.14
N TYR A 40 -11.40 -31.69 -8.46
CA TYR A 40 -12.66 -31.07 -8.81
C TYR A 40 -12.60 -30.62 -10.28
N PHE A 41 -13.43 -31.21 -11.12
CA PHE A 41 -13.49 -30.87 -12.55
C PHE A 41 -12.09 -30.82 -13.23
N GLY A 42 -11.21 -31.72 -12.85
CA GLY A 42 -9.83 -31.77 -13.37
C GLY A 42 -8.84 -30.76 -12.74
N ALA A 43 -9.28 -29.98 -11.74
CA ALA A 43 -8.41 -29.12 -10.95
C ALA A 43 -8.08 -29.79 -9.61
N ASP A 44 -6.84 -29.66 -9.16
CA ASP A 44 -6.45 -30.15 -7.85
C ASP A 44 -6.99 -29.28 -6.71
N SER A 45 -7.03 -29.84 -5.50
CA SER A 45 -7.54 -29.16 -4.29
C SER A 45 -6.80 -27.87 -3.99
N ARG A 46 -5.50 -27.82 -4.26
CA ARG A 46 -4.65 -26.65 -3.99
C ARG A 46 -5.02 -25.49 -4.89
N LEU A 47 -5.27 -25.74 -6.18
CA LEU A 47 -5.74 -24.72 -7.10
C LEU A 47 -7.10 -24.17 -6.71
N VAL A 48 -8.04 -25.06 -6.38
CA VAL A 48 -9.40 -24.66 -5.96
C VAL A 48 -9.35 -23.76 -4.73
N ILE A 49 -8.64 -24.18 -3.67
CA ILE A 49 -8.46 -23.38 -2.45
C ILE A 49 -7.78 -22.06 -2.77
N TRP A 50 -6.74 -22.06 -3.60
CA TRP A 50 -6.04 -20.83 -3.94
C TRP A 50 -6.95 -19.81 -4.65
N VAL A 51 -7.73 -20.26 -5.65
CA VAL A 51 -8.69 -19.38 -6.36
C VAL A 51 -9.72 -18.80 -5.40
N VAL A 52 -10.36 -19.63 -4.59
CA VAL A 52 -11.39 -19.18 -3.63
C VAL A 52 -10.79 -18.24 -2.59
N ALA A 53 -9.60 -18.55 -2.07
CA ALA A 53 -8.88 -17.70 -1.12
C ALA A 53 -8.54 -16.35 -1.73
N GLN A 54 -8.05 -16.29 -2.99
CA GLN A 54 -7.73 -15.02 -3.64
C GLN A 54 -8.98 -14.18 -3.88
N LEU A 55 -10.07 -14.75 -4.35
CA LEU A 55 -11.34 -14.04 -4.51
C LEU A 55 -11.83 -13.49 -3.18
N HIS A 56 -11.84 -14.32 -2.12
CA HIS A 56 -12.20 -13.85 -0.78
C HIS A 56 -11.32 -12.70 -0.31
N LEU A 57 -9.99 -12.81 -0.46
CA LEU A 57 -9.04 -11.78 -0.03
C LEU A 57 -9.19 -10.46 -0.77
N LEU A 58 -9.51 -10.47 -2.07
CA LEU A 58 -9.74 -9.26 -2.85
C LEU A 58 -10.97 -8.50 -2.35
N PHE A 59 -12.07 -9.21 -2.09
CA PHE A 59 -13.28 -8.61 -1.50
C PHE A 59 -13.05 -8.21 -0.03
N ALA A 60 -12.33 -9.01 0.74
CA ALA A 60 -11.97 -8.67 2.12
C ALA A 60 -11.11 -7.40 2.19
N ALA A 61 -10.17 -7.20 1.27
CA ALA A 61 -9.38 -5.97 1.20
C ALA A 61 -10.26 -4.74 0.90
N PHE A 62 -11.30 -4.89 0.08
CA PHE A 62 -12.29 -3.84 -0.15
C PHE A 62 -13.09 -3.53 1.13
N VAL A 63 -13.58 -4.58 1.80
CA VAL A 63 -14.36 -4.45 3.04
C VAL A 63 -13.54 -3.83 4.17
N LEU A 64 -12.24 -4.07 4.21
CA LEU A 64 -11.34 -3.46 5.21
C LEU A 64 -10.82 -2.06 4.81
N GLY A 65 -10.64 -1.81 3.51
CA GLY A 65 -10.07 -0.54 3.02
C GLY A 65 -11.10 0.58 2.89
N VAL A 66 -12.27 0.27 2.38
CA VAL A 66 -13.32 1.27 2.12
C VAL A 66 -13.90 1.89 3.39
N PRO A 67 -14.11 1.16 4.51
CA PRO A 67 -14.55 1.79 5.75
C PRO A 67 -13.55 2.80 6.30
N ILE A 68 -12.24 2.55 6.16
CA ILE A 68 -11.19 3.51 6.55
C ILE A 68 -11.31 4.78 5.70
N PHE A 69 -11.46 4.61 4.38
CA PHE A 69 -11.67 5.73 3.46
C PHE A 69 -12.94 6.51 3.81
N ALA A 70 -14.06 5.83 4.01
CA ALA A 70 -15.34 6.43 4.36
C ALA A 70 -15.25 7.22 5.66
N LEU A 71 -14.66 6.65 6.71
CA LEU A 71 -14.47 7.32 8.00
C LEU A 71 -13.61 8.58 7.88
N ILE A 72 -12.50 8.51 7.14
CA ILE A 72 -11.61 9.67 6.92
C ILE A 72 -12.36 10.78 6.18
N THR A 73 -13.05 10.46 5.10
CA THR A 73 -13.77 11.45 4.30
C THR A 73 -14.95 12.03 5.06
N GLU A 74 -15.72 11.23 5.79
CA GLU A 74 -16.80 11.70 6.66
C GLU A 74 -16.28 12.61 7.77
N PHE A 75 -15.17 12.26 8.42
CA PHE A 75 -14.52 13.10 9.43
C PHE A 75 -14.08 14.45 8.86
N VAL A 76 -13.47 14.45 7.66
CA VAL A 76 -13.10 15.67 6.96
C VAL A 76 -14.34 16.50 6.66
N GLY A 77 -15.42 15.92 6.15
CA GLY A 77 -16.69 16.58 5.90
C GLY A 77 -17.28 17.23 7.16
N HIS A 78 -17.27 16.49 8.28
CA HIS A 78 -17.72 17.00 9.57
C HIS A 78 -16.89 18.20 10.08
N ARG A 79 -15.57 18.16 9.88
CA ARG A 79 -14.64 19.22 10.32
C ARG A 79 -14.67 20.47 9.44
N THR A 80 -14.85 20.29 8.13
CA THR A 80 -14.84 21.37 7.15
C THR A 80 -16.23 21.95 6.86
N GLY A 81 -17.29 21.21 7.19
CA GLY A 81 -18.66 21.55 6.82
C GLY A 81 -19.00 21.28 5.34
N GLU A 82 -18.08 20.68 4.57
CA GLU A 82 -18.27 20.43 3.15
C GLU A 82 -19.08 19.15 2.89
N LYS A 83 -20.32 19.32 2.47
CA LYS A 83 -21.27 18.20 2.22
C LYS A 83 -20.79 17.17 1.18
N ARG A 84 -19.90 17.57 0.24
CA ARG A 84 -19.37 16.65 -0.78
C ARG A 84 -18.56 15.50 -0.20
N PHE A 85 -17.86 15.71 0.92
CA PHE A 85 -17.13 14.64 1.61
C PHE A 85 -18.09 13.66 2.30
N ASP A 86 -19.14 14.17 2.91
CA ASP A 86 -20.16 13.35 3.55
C ASP A 86 -20.90 12.48 2.51
N LYS A 87 -21.27 13.07 1.38
CA LYS A 87 -21.86 12.33 0.26
C LYS A 87 -20.91 11.25 -0.26
N LEU A 88 -19.63 11.56 -0.44
CA LEU A 88 -18.63 10.61 -0.91
C LEU A 88 -18.52 9.40 0.03
N ALA A 89 -18.44 9.66 1.34
CA ALA A 89 -18.42 8.61 2.35
C ALA A 89 -19.68 7.72 2.30
N HIS A 90 -20.86 8.35 2.18
CA HIS A 90 -22.15 7.64 2.09
C HIS A 90 -22.24 6.76 0.83
N ASP A 91 -21.88 7.29 -0.32
CA ASP A 91 -21.93 6.55 -1.60
C ASP A 91 -21.06 5.28 -1.54
N PHE A 92 -19.86 5.39 -0.94
CA PHE A 92 -18.98 4.24 -0.78
C PHE A 92 -19.41 3.27 0.32
N THR A 93 -20.11 3.74 1.36
CA THR A 93 -20.70 2.87 2.38
C THR A 93 -21.82 2.00 1.79
N LYS A 94 -22.59 2.50 0.81
CA LYS A 94 -23.57 1.69 0.07
C LYS A 94 -22.91 0.56 -0.73
N LEU A 95 -21.82 0.85 -1.41
CA LEU A 95 -21.05 -0.16 -2.14
C LEU A 95 -20.42 -1.19 -1.18
N LEU A 96 -19.99 -0.73 -0.01
CA LEU A 96 -19.46 -1.58 1.04
C LEU A 96 -20.46 -2.64 1.48
N ALA A 97 -21.72 -2.29 1.69
CA ALA A 97 -22.75 -3.22 2.11
C ALA A 97 -22.96 -4.37 1.10
N ALA A 98 -22.97 -4.06 -0.20
CA ALA A 98 -23.06 -5.08 -1.24
C ALA A 98 -21.80 -5.98 -1.28
N SER A 99 -20.63 -5.40 -1.16
CA SER A 99 -19.34 -6.12 -1.15
C SER A 99 -19.17 -6.99 0.09
N PHE A 100 -19.69 -6.55 1.23
CA PHE A 100 -19.65 -7.31 2.48
C PHE A 100 -20.37 -8.65 2.36
N SER A 101 -21.59 -8.67 1.80
CA SER A 101 -22.34 -9.91 1.57
C SER A 101 -21.59 -10.88 0.65
N THR A 102 -20.95 -10.37 -0.39
CA THR A 102 -20.13 -11.17 -1.31
C THR A 102 -18.89 -11.73 -0.60
N THR A 103 -18.23 -10.91 0.23
CA THR A 103 -17.07 -11.32 1.04
C THR A 103 -17.45 -12.44 2.00
N ALA A 104 -18.61 -12.33 2.67
CA ALA A 104 -19.11 -13.35 3.58
C ALA A 104 -19.38 -14.67 2.86
N ALA A 105 -19.99 -14.63 1.67
CA ALA A 105 -20.25 -15.81 0.86
C ALA A 105 -18.95 -16.53 0.44
N PHE A 106 -17.95 -15.79 -0.06
CA PHE A 106 -16.65 -16.38 -0.38
C PHE A 106 -15.87 -16.85 0.84
N GLY A 107 -16.03 -16.18 1.99
CA GLY A 107 -15.41 -16.61 3.25
C GLY A 107 -15.99 -17.95 3.73
N GLY A 108 -17.31 -18.09 3.68
CA GLY A 108 -17.99 -19.37 3.96
C GLY A 108 -17.55 -20.48 3.01
N LEU A 109 -17.52 -20.18 1.70
CA LEU A 109 -17.06 -21.14 0.70
C LEU A 109 -15.59 -21.55 0.96
N LEU A 110 -14.70 -20.61 1.32
CA LEU A 110 -13.31 -20.90 1.67
C LEU A 110 -13.22 -21.80 2.89
N ALA A 111 -13.95 -21.48 3.96
CA ALA A 111 -13.96 -22.28 5.18
C ALA A 111 -14.43 -23.73 4.91
N PHE A 112 -15.57 -23.91 4.25
CA PHE A 112 -16.07 -25.24 3.90
C PHE A 112 -15.10 -25.99 2.99
N SER A 113 -14.52 -25.33 2.01
CA SER A 113 -13.54 -25.94 1.10
C SER A 113 -12.29 -26.41 1.83
N LEU A 114 -11.79 -25.64 2.81
CA LEU A 114 -10.62 -26.02 3.61
C LEU A 114 -10.92 -27.28 4.45
N PHE A 115 -12.05 -27.34 5.15
CA PHE A 115 -12.43 -28.51 5.93
C PHE A 115 -12.69 -29.75 5.04
N ALA A 116 -13.26 -29.55 3.85
CA ALA A 116 -13.57 -30.66 2.95
C ALA A 116 -12.34 -31.21 2.20
N LEU A 117 -11.42 -30.33 1.80
CA LEU A 117 -10.27 -30.69 0.94
C LEU A 117 -8.99 -30.96 1.73
N TYR A 118 -8.85 -30.36 2.92
CA TYR A 118 -7.67 -30.50 3.77
C TYR A 118 -8.02 -30.81 5.23
N PRO A 119 -8.73 -31.93 5.50
CA PRO A 119 -9.19 -32.26 6.85
C PRO A 119 -8.07 -32.41 7.86
N THR A 120 -6.96 -33.05 7.51
CA THR A 120 -5.79 -33.26 8.38
C THR A 120 -5.13 -31.92 8.74
N PHE A 121 -4.95 -31.05 7.76
CA PHE A 121 -4.40 -29.72 8.00
C PHE A 121 -5.32 -28.86 8.90
N MET A 122 -6.63 -28.91 8.65
CA MET A 122 -7.60 -28.17 9.45
C MET A 122 -7.72 -28.72 10.88
N SER A 123 -7.62 -30.04 11.07
CA SER A 123 -7.53 -30.66 12.40
C SER A 123 -6.33 -30.11 13.17
N HIS A 124 -5.14 -30.14 12.57
CA HIS A 124 -3.92 -29.62 13.18
C HIS A 124 -4.03 -28.13 13.55
N LEU A 125 -4.56 -27.30 12.66
CA LEU A 125 -4.80 -25.88 12.98
C LEU A 125 -5.85 -25.70 14.09
N SER A 126 -6.89 -26.54 14.11
CA SER A 126 -7.93 -26.45 15.12
C SER A 126 -7.38 -26.79 16.52
N ASP A 127 -6.50 -27.74 16.64
CA ASP A 127 -5.87 -28.08 17.93
C ASP A 127 -5.14 -26.88 18.56
N ILE A 128 -4.59 -25.99 17.72
CA ILE A 128 -3.87 -24.79 18.16
C ILE A 128 -4.80 -23.57 18.30
N PHE A 129 -5.69 -23.35 17.35
CA PHE A 129 -6.38 -22.08 17.15
C PHE A 129 -7.91 -22.11 17.44
N THR A 130 -8.48 -23.19 17.98
CA THR A 130 -9.93 -23.27 18.25
C THR A 130 -10.51 -22.06 18.98
N PRO A 131 -9.86 -21.49 20.03
CA PRO A 131 -10.42 -20.30 20.69
C PRO A 131 -10.51 -19.08 19.75
N THR A 132 -9.60 -18.97 18.78
CA THR A 132 -9.61 -17.85 17.85
C THR A 132 -10.75 -17.94 16.82
N TYR A 133 -11.20 -19.13 16.48
CA TYR A 133 -12.37 -19.32 15.59
C TYR A 133 -13.65 -18.77 16.21
N ALA A 134 -13.85 -19.00 17.51
CA ALA A 134 -14.99 -18.45 18.24
C ALA A 134 -14.96 -16.91 18.27
N TRP A 135 -13.80 -16.32 18.60
CA TRP A 135 -13.63 -14.86 18.55
C TRP A 135 -13.80 -14.29 17.14
N TYR A 136 -13.29 -14.97 16.12
CA TYR A 136 -13.49 -14.57 14.74
C TYR A 136 -14.98 -14.48 14.37
N GLY A 137 -15.76 -15.49 14.76
CA GLY A 137 -17.21 -15.50 14.54
C GLY A 137 -17.92 -14.35 15.25
N ILE A 138 -17.62 -14.11 16.53
CA ILE A 138 -18.20 -13.01 17.33
C ILE A 138 -17.87 -11.65 16.69
N LEU A 139 -16.62 -11.43 16.32
CA LEU A 139 -16.18 -10.18 15.71
C LEU A 139 -16.79 -9.98 14.32
N PHE A 140 -16.96 -11.05 13.55
CA PHE A 140 -17.64 -10.99 12.25
C PHE A 140 -19.09 -10.53 12.40
N PHE A 141 -19.83 -11.05 13.38
CA PHE A 141 -21.19 -10.57 13.69
C PHE A 141 -21.19 -9.12 14.14
N ALA A 142 -20.23 -8.73 14.98
CA ALA A 142 -20.10 -7.34 15.44
C ALA A 142 -19.80 -6.39 14.29
N GLU A 143 -18.89 -6.77 13.38
CA GLU A 143 -18.58 -6.02 12.16
C GLU A 143 -19.80 -5.90 11.25
N ALA A 144 -20.50 -7.01 10.97
CA ALA A 144 -21.70 -7.03 10.15
C ALA A 144 -22.79 -6.12 10.71
N PHE A 145 -23.10 -6.26 12.00
CA PHE A 145 -24.08 -5.41 12.67
C PHE A 145 -23.70 -3.94 12.59
N THR A 146 -22.45 -3.62 12.92
CA THR A 146 -21.96 -2.24 12.94
C THR A 146 -21.96 -1.64 11.54
N MET A 147 -21.62 -2.43 10.50
CA MET A 147 -21.63 -1.98 9.11
C MET A 147 -23.04 -1.61 8.63
N TYR A 148 -24.03 -2.47 8.88
CA TYR A 148 -25.42 -2.15 8.52
C TYR A 148 -25.98 -1.01 9.37
N PHE A 149 -25.63 -0.96 10.65
CA PHE A 149 -26.00 0.16 11.51
C PHE A 149 -25.40 1.47 11.02
N TYR A 150 -24.11 1.49 10.64
CA TYR A 150 -23.43 2.63 10.06
C TYR A 150 -24.11 3.12 8.77
N LEU A 151 -24.49 2.20 7.88
CA LEU A 151 -25.19 2.55 6.64
C LEU A 151 -26.59 3.12 6.90
N TYR A 152 -27.43 2.43 7.70
CA TYR A 152 -28.83 2.81 7.86
C TYR A 152 -29.06 3.95 8.87
N SER A 153 -28.09 4.24 9.72
CA SER A 153 -28.18 5.36 10.67
C SER A 153 -27.72 6.70 10.08
N TRP A 154 -27.34 6.75 8.80
CA TRP A 154 -26.74 7.92 8.17
C TRP A 154 -27.55 9.21 8.36
N ASP A 155 -28.85 9.17 8.04
CA ASP A 155 -29.75 10.32 8.17
C ASP A 155 -30.18 10.55 9.63
N TRP A 156 -30.38 9.49 10.38
CA TRP A 156 -30.80 9.56 11.77
C TRP A 156 -29.73 10.15 12.70
N LEU A 157 -28.46 9.85 12.43
CA LEU A 157 -27.31 10.37 13.17
C LEU A 157 -26.67 11.61 12.51
N ALA A 158 -27.41 12.28 11.64
CA ALA A 158 -26.94 13.52 11.00
C ALA A 158 -26.92 14.73 11.99
N GLY A 159 -26.33 15.84 11.57
CA GLY A 159 -26.32 17.09 12.31
C GLY A 159 -25.57 17.01 13.64
N GLN A 160 -26.24 17.36 14.74
CA GLN A 160 -25.62 17.35 16.09
C GLN A 160 -25.18 15.95 16.55
N ARG A 161 -25.81 14.91 16.02
CA ARG A 161 -25.51 13.49 16.34
C ARG A 161 -24.39 12.92 15.49
N LYS A 162 -23.83 13.67 14.54
CA LYS A 162 -22.80 13.19 13.62
C LYS A 162 -21.57 12.60 14.31
N LYS A 163 -21.23 13.07 15.50
CA LYS A 163 -20.15 12.48 16.31
C LYS A 163 -20.41 11.02 16.65
N TRP A 164 -21.66 10.65 16.94
CA TRP A 164 -22.02 9.25 17.22
C TRP A 164 -21.92 8.39 15.97
N HIS A 165 -22.29 8.94 14.81
CA HIS A 165 -22.11 8.25 13.53
C HIS A 165 -20.62 7.99 13.24
N LEU A 166 -19.76 8.96 13.46
CA LEU A 166 -18.31 8.77 13.33
C LEU A 166 -17.77 7.70 14.30
N TRP A 167 -18.31 7.60 15.52
CA TRP A 167 -17.98 6.53 16.46
C TRP A 167 -18.40 5.16 15.93
N THR A 168 -19.56 5.02 15.29
CA THR A 168 -19.96 3.74 14.68
C THR A 168 -19.03 3.36 13.53
N GLY A 169 -18.63 4.33 12.70
CA GLY A 169 -17.62 4.12 11.67
C GLY A 169 -16.26 3.71 12.23
N LEU A 170 -15.85 4.27 13.36
CA LEU A 170 -14.62 3.86 14.06
C LEU A 170 -14.74 2.43 14.60
N LEU A 171 -15.85 2.06 15.23
CA LEU A 171 -16.11 0.70 15.72
C LEU A 171 -16.09 -0.32 14.58
N LEU A 172 -16.69 0.00 13.44
CA LEU A 172 -16.63 -0.83 12.24
C LEU A 172 -15.18 -1.12 11.84
N ASN A 173 -14.35 -0.09 11.79
CA ASN A 173 -12.92 -0.26 11.48
C ASN A 173 -12.16 -1.07 12.54
N ILE A 174 -12.47 -0.89 13.83
CA ILE A 174 -11.86 -1.66 14.91
C ILE A 174 -12.19 -3.14 14.78
N PHE A 175 -13.46 -3.50 14.53
CA PHE A 175 -13.85 -4.90 14.36
C PHE A 175 -13.23 -5.52 13.12
N GLY A 176 -13.23 -4.83 11.98
CA GLY A 176 -12.58 -5.30 10.76
C GLY A 176 -11.07 -5.51 10.94
N VAL A 177 -10.37 -4.59 11.63
CA VAL A 177 -8.96 -4.76 11.95
C VAL A 177 -8.76 -5.96 12.89
N ALA A 178 -9.59 -6.14 13.91
CA ALA A 178 -9.48 -7.26 14.84
C ALA A 178 -9.65 -8.62 14.12
N ILE A 179 -10.62 -8.72 13.20
CA ILE A 179 -10.80 -9.90 12.33
C ILE A 179 -9.55 -10.15 11.49
N MET A 180 -8.99 -9.10 10.89
CA MET A 180 -7.76 -9.20 10.10
C MET A 180 -6.58 -9.70 10.95
N LEU A 181 -6.43 -9.22 12.18
CA LEU A 181 -5.37 -9.64 13.11
C LEU A 181 -5.46 -11.14 13.43
N ILE A 182 -6.67 -11.64 13.67
CA ILE A 182 -6.92 -13.07 13.95
C ILE A 182 -6.64 -13.89 12.70
N ALA A 183 -7.23 -13.57 11.55
CA ALA A 183 -7.03 -14.32 10.32
C ALA A 183 -5.55 -14.34 9.89
N ASN A 184 -4.83 -13.24 10.09
CA ASN A 184 -3.42 -13.17 9.78
C ASN A 184 -2.56 -14.02 10.72
N SER A 185 -3.00 -14.35 11.93
CA SER A 185 -2.27 -15.26 12.82
C SER A 185 -2.18 -16.66 12.23
N TRP A 186 -3.26 -17.17 11.67
CA TRP A 186 -3.27 -18.48 11.00
C TRP A 186 -2.35 -18.50 9.78
N VAL A 187 -2.47 -17.44 8.96
CA VAL A 187 -1.72 -17.30 7.71
C VAL A 187 -0.22 -17.15 7.95
N SER A 188 0.18 -16.37 8.96
CA SER A 188 1.58 -16.17 9.30
C SER A 188 2.18 -17.38 10.00
N PHE A 189 1.41 -18.08 10.84
CA PHE A 189 1.83 -19.33 11.46
C PHE A 189 2.22 -20.41 10.44
N MET A 190 1.48 -20.53 9.34
CA MET A 190 1.84 -21.46 8.26
C MET A 190 3.22 -21.16 7.64
N MET A 191 3.67 -19.90 7.66
CA MET A 191 4.97 -19.47 7.13
C MET A 191 6.10 -19.59 8.14
N THR A 192 5.82 -19.18 9.38
CA THR A 192 6.84 -19.04 10.43
C THR A 192 6.33 -19.59 11.77
N PRO A 193 6.04 -20.92 11.85
CA PRO A 193 5.59 -21.52 13.11
C PRO A 193 6.68 -21.40 14.17
N PRO A 194 6.36 -20.98 15.40
CA PRO A 194 7.31 -21.06 16.51
C PRO A 194 7.62 -22.53 16.84
N LEU A 195 8.86 -22.96 16.60
CA LEU A 195 9.28 -24.33 16.82
C LEU A 195 9.71 -24.56 18.27
N ALA A 196 9.36 -25.71 18.83
CA ALA A 196 9.87 -26.18 20.11
C ALA A 196 11.36 -26.52 19.97
N GLN A 197 12.13 -26.26 21.02
CA GLN A 197 13.49 -26.75 21.17
C GLN A 197 13.50 -27.79 22.30
N VAL A 198 13.91 -28.97 21.97
CA VAL A 198 14.00 -30.09 22.93
C VAL A 198 15.46 -30.43 23.06
N ASN A 199 15.91 -30.66 24.28
CA ASN A 199 17.25 -31.20 24.56
C ASN A 199 17.27 -32.64 24.04
N GLU A 200 18.14 -32.94 23.11
CA GLU A 200 18.22 -34.27 22.47
C GLU A 200 18.67 -35.37 23.44
N GLU A 201 19.41 -35.01 24.51
CA GLU A 201 19.91 -35.97 25.49
C GLU A 201 18.90 -36.23 26.62
N THR A 202 18.19 -35.19 27.08
CA THR A 202 17.29 -35.29 28.25
C THR A 202 15.81 -35.39 27.85
N GLY A 203 15.45 -35.07 26.64
CA GLY A 203 14.05 -34.96 26.18
C GLY A 203 13.32 -33.75 26.77
N GLU A 204 14.01 -32.87 27.50
CA GLU A 204 13.41 -31.71 28.14
C GLU A 204 13.13 -30.59 27.17
N VAL A 205 11.94 -29.97 27.21
CA VAL A 205 11.56 -28.86 26.37
C VAL A 205 12.25 -27.58 26.85
N ILE A 206 13.30 -27.14 26.14
CA ILE A 206 14.05 -25.92 26.45
C ILE A 206 13.21 -24.69 26.06
N ARG A 207 12.49 -24.78 24.93
CA ARG A 207 11.63 -23.72 24.39
C ARG A 207 10.31 -24.31 23.94
N GLN A 208 9.22 -23.72 24.42
CA GLN A 208 7.87 -24.11 24.01
C GLN A 208 7.59 -23.68 22.58
N GLY A 209 6.79 -24.46 21.87
CA GLY A 209 6.42 -24.25 20.48
C GLY A 209 5.84 -25.49 19.85
N LEU A 210 5.87 -25.57 18.52
CA LEU A 210 5.45 -26.72 17.77
C LEU A 210 6.55 -27.76 17.73
N ASN A 211 6.28 -28.94 18.26
CA ASN A 211 7.20 -30.09 18.17
C ASN A 211 7.12 -30.69 16.75
N VAL A 212 8.26 -30.70 16.06
CA VAL A 212 8.34 -31.18 14.67
C VAL A 212 8.12 -32.69 14.55
N LEU A 213 8.43 -33.44 15.60
CA LEU A 213 8.34 -34.92 15.60
C LEU A 213 6.95 -35.40 15.98
N SER A 214 6.36 -34.85 17.08
CA SER A 214 5.04 -35.27 17.55
C SER A 214 3.90 -34.45 16.93
N LEU A 215 4.19 -33.34 16.27
CA LEU A 215 3.22 -32.35 15.75
C LEU A 215 2.37 -31.72 16.86
N GLU A 216 2.77 -31.85 18.12
CA GLU A 216 2.07 -31.29 19.27
C GLU A 216 2.46 -29.85 19.53
N TRP A 217 1.48 -29.03 19.89
CA TRP A 217 1.68 -27.66 20.30
C TRP A 217 1.85 -27.60 21.83
N THR A 218 3.04 -27.20 22.29
CA THR A 218 3.36 -27.09 23.74
C THR A 218 3.33 -25.67 24.26
N GLY A 219 3.09 -24.69 23.39
CA GLY A 219 3.08 -23.26 23.72
C GLY A 219 1.70 -22.72 24.12
N THR A 220 1.67 -21.44 24.45
CA THR A 220 0.42 -20.71 24.67
C THR A 220 -0.22 -20.29 23.35
N LEU A 221 -1.53 -20.04 23.34
CA LEU A 221 -2.24 -19.49 22.17
C LEU A 221 -1.61 -18.17 21.71
N TRP A 222 -1.18 -17.31 22.64
CA TRP A 222 -0.54 -16.04 22.29
C TRP A 222 0.79 -16.22 21.55
N GLN A 223 1.57 -17.25 21.90
CA GLN A 223 2.79 -17.56 21.16
C GLN A 223 2.50 -18.03 19.74
N ALA A 224 1.42 -18.78 19.54
CA ALA A 224 1.00 -19.17 18.18
C ALA A 224 0.53 -17.95 17.38
N ILE A 225 -0.25 -17.05 17.97
CA ILE A 225 -0.71 -15.81 17.33
C ILE A 225 0.46 -14.89 17.00
N ASN A 226 1.31 -14.60 17.99
CA ASN A 226 2.43 -13.67 17.88
C ASN A 226 3.69 -14.34 17.30
N ASN A 227 3.51 -15.12 16.24
CA ASN A 227 4.63 -15.69 15.50
C ASN A 227 5.45 -14.61 14.77
N PRO A 228 6.70 -14.89 14.34
CA PRO A 228 7.60 -13.87 13.78
C PRO A 228 7.02 -13.00 12.67
N LEU A 229 6.20 -13.57 11.79
CA LEU A 229 5.64 -12.85 10.65
C LEU A 229 4.34 -12.11 10.96
N TRP A 230 3.68 -12.36 12.10
CA TRP A 230 2.36 -11.83 12.40
C TRP A 230 2.31 -10.29 12.45
N SER A 231 3.19 -9.68 13.24
CA SER A 231 3.23 -8.22 13.38
C SER A 231 3.56 -7.48 12.07
N PRO A 232 4.63 -7.83 11.35
CA PRO A 232 4.95 -7.17 10.09
C PRO A 232 3.88 -7.37 9.00
N LEU A 233 3.26 -8.55 8.95
CA LEU A 233 2.18 -8.84 8.03
C LEU A 233 0.95 -7.95 8.29
N ASN A 234 0.59 -7.77 9.56
CA ASN A 234 -0.54 -6.92 9.95
C ASN A 234 -0.32 -5.46 9.59
N ILE A 235 0.87 -4.93 9.89
CA ILE A 235 1.24 -3.55 9.52
C ILE A 235 1.18 -3.36 8.01
N HIS A 236 1.79 -4.30 7.25
CA HIS A 236 1.79 -4.25 5.80
C HIS A 236 0.37 -4.30 5.21
N ARG A 237 -0.47 -5.21 5.71
CA ARG A 237 -1.86 -5.35 5.23
C ARG A 237 -2.72 -4.15 5.59
N PHE A 238 -2.59 -3.61 6.80
CA PHE A 238 -3.35 -2.42 7.20
C PHE A 238 -3.06 -1.23 6.26
N ILE A 239 -1.78 -0.94 6.01
CA ILE A 239 -1.37 0.12 5.08
C ILE A 239 -1.85 -0.21 3.65
N GLY A 240 -1.74 -1.48 3.25
CA GLY A 240 -2.22 -1.97 1.95
C GLY A 240 -3.71 -1.79 1.75
N ASN A 241 -4.52 -2.02 2.77
CA ASN A 241 -5.96 -1.80 2.71
C ASN A 241 -6.30 -0.33 2.52
N VAL A 242 -5.57 0.59 3.18
CA VAL A 242 -5.76 2.04 2.99
C VAL A 242 -5.42 2.44 1.55
N ALA A 243 -4.30 1.96 1.00
CA ALA A 243 -3.91 2.21 -0.38
C ALA A 243 -4.96 1.66 -1.37
N PHE A 244 -5.41 0.44 -1.15
CA PHE A 244 -6.41 -0.23 -1.98
C PHE A 244 -7.75 0.51 -1.97
N GLY A 245 -8.23 0.91 -0.79
CA GLY A 245 -9.45 1.71 -0.64
C GLY A 245 -9.37 3.03 -1.42
N GLY A 246 -8.26 3.74 -1.31
CA GLY A 246 -8.02 4.98 -2.06
C GLY A 246 -8.01 4.77 -3.57
N PHE A 247 -7.32 3.74 -4.06
CA PHE A 247 -7.24 3.47 -5.50
C PHE A 247 -8.54 2.96 -6.09
N ILE A 248 -9.32 2.16 -5.36
CA ILE A 248 -10.66 1.74 -5.82
C ILE A 248 -11.58 2.95 -6.00
N VAL A 249 -11.59 3.87 -5.04
CA VAL A 249 -12.34 5.12 -5.17
C VAL A 249 -11.87 5.92 -6.37
N GLY A 250 -10.55 6.01 -6.56
CA GLY A 250 -9.94 6.65 -7.73
C GLY A 250 -10.38 6.03 -9.06
N ALA A 251 -10.37 4.71 -9.17
CA ALA A 251 -10.78 4.00 -10.39
C ALA A 251 -12.28 4.15 -10.67
N TYR A 252 -13.12 4.05 -9.62
CA TYR A 252 -14.55 4.35 -9.77
C TYR A 252 -14.77 5.76 -10.31
N ALA A 253 -14.12 6.74 -9.71
CA ALA A 253 -14.19 8.12 -10.14
C ALA A 253 -13.75 8.29 -11.61
N ALA A 254 -12.68 7.60 -12.01
CA ALA A 254 -12.18 7.63 -13.38
C ALA A 254 -13.19 7.08 -14.39
N VAL A 255 -13.80 5.92 -14.10
CA VAL A 255 -14.85 5.34 -14.95
C VAL A 255 -16.04 6.27 -15.06
N ARG A 256 -16.48 6.86 -13.96
CA ARG A 256 -17.60 7.81 -13.93
C ARG A 256 -17.26 9.12 -14.65
N PHE A 257 -16.03 9.62 -14.50
CA PHE A 257 -15.54 10.81 -15.20
C PHE A 257 -15.58 10.63 -16.72
N LEU A 258 -15.07 9.49 -17.22
CA LEU A 258 -15.05 9.18 -18.64
C LEU A 258 -16.47 9.05 -19.25
N ASN A 259 -17.45 8.65 -18.45
CA ASN A 259 -18.85 8.53 -18.86
C ASN A 259 -19.72 9.74 -18.50
N ALA A 260 -19.14 10.78 -17.86
CA ALA A 260 -19.91 11.95 -17.42
C ALA A 260 -20.37 12.82 -18.59
N ARG A 261 -21.68 13.12 -18.63
CA ARG A 261 -22.30 13.92 -19.69
C ARG A 261 -22.40 15.41 -19.33
N THR A 262 -22.38 15.75 -18.05
CA THR A 262 -22.47 17.14 -17.57
C THR A 262 -21.13 17.62 -17.02
N ARG A 263 -20.91 18.95 -17.05
CA ARG A 263 -19.69 19.56 -16.49
C ARG A 263 -19.60 19.38 -14.98
N GLU A 264 -20.72 19.43 -14.28
CA GLU A 264 -20.82 19.27 -12.85
C GLU A 264 -20.45 17.84 -12.43
N ALA A 265 -20.98 16.83 -13.11
CA ALA A 265 -20.62 15.43 -12.86
C ALA A 265 -19.14 15.19 -13.14
N ARG A 266 -18.62 15.73 -14.25
CA ARG A 266 -17.18 15.63 -14.58
C ARG A 266 -16.30 16.29 -13.50
N ALA A 267 -16.71 17.45 -12.99
CA ALA A 267 -16.01 18.15 -11.90
C ALA A 267 -16.04 17.34 -10.58
N TYR A 268 -17.18 16.75 -10.24
CA TYR A 268 -17.31 15.93 -9.03
C TYR A 268 -16.45 14.67 -9.08
N TYR A 269 -16.46 13.95 -10.20
CA TYR A 269 -15.65 12.74 -10.34
C TYR A 269 -14.15 13.03 -10.48
N ASP A 270 -13.75 14.17 -11.06
CA ASP A 270 -12.36 14.63 -11.04
C ASP A 270 -11.88 14.89 -9.60
N TRP A 271 -12.71 15.58 -8.79
CA TRP A 271 -12.44 15.81 -7.38
C TRP A 271 -12.38 14.48 -6.58
N MET A 272 -13.32 13.56 -6.83
CA MET A 272 -13.33 12.23 -6.19
C MET A 272 -12.07 11.45 -6.54
N GLY A 273 -11.64 11.43 -7.80
CA GLY A 273 -10.41 10.78 -8.24
C GLY A 273 -9.16 11.36 -7.59
N TYR A 274 -9.14 12.69 -7.40
CA TYR A 274 -8.08 13.36 -6.66
C TYR A 274 -8.02 12.88 -5.20
N ILE A 275 -9.15 12.85 -4.49
CA ILE A 275 -9.19 12.40 -3.08
C ILE A 275 -8.76 10.93 -2.97
N GLY A 276 -9.25 10.07 -3.87
CA GLY A 276 -8.86 8.65 -3.90
C GLY A 276 -7.36 8.47 -4.12
N ASN A 277 -6.79 9.14 -5.13
CA ASN A 277 -5.35 9.06 -5.38
C ASN A 277 -4.53 9.67 -4.24
N PHE A 278 -4.99 10.75 -3.62
CA PHE A 278 -4.32 11.38 -2.50
C PHE A 278 -4.16 10.42 -1.31
N ILE A 279 -5.24 9.74 -0.93
CA ILE A 279 -5.22 8.75 0.15
C ILE A 279 -4.37 7.54 -0.23
N GLY A 280 -4.50 7.07 -1.48
CA GLY A 280 -3.70 5.96 -2.00
C GLY A 280 -2.19 6.25 -1.97
N VAL A 281 -1.76 7.42 -2.43
CA VAL A 281 -0.35 7.84 -2.41
C VAL A 281 0.16 8.03 -0.97
N ALA A 282 -0.67 8.62 -0.09
CA ALA A 282 -0.29 8.77 1.31
C ALA A 282 -0.01 7.42 1.99
N ALA A 283 -0.75 6.37 1.61
CA ALA A 283 -0.50 5.00 2.09
C ALA A 283 0.66 4.32 1.35
N LEU A 284 0.89 4.59 0.05
CA LEU A 284 2.03 4.03 -0.67
C LEU A 284 3.38 4.46 -0.10
N ILE A 285 3.49 5.65 0.46
CA ILE A 285 4.75 6.16 1.02
C ILE A 285 5.30 5.25 2.13
N PRO A 286 4.55 4.87 3.19
CA PRO A 286 5.04 3.97 4.23
C PRO A 286 5.04 2.48 3.83
N MET A 287 4.39 2.10 2.74
CA MET A 287 4.22 0.69 2.34
C MET A 287 5.55 -0.06 2.14
N PRO A 288 6.57 0.50 1.46
CA PRO A 288 7.84 -0.20 1.28
C PRO A 288 8.57 -0.51 2.58
N PHE A 289 8.38 0.32 3.62
CA PHE A 289 8.94 0.06 4.95
C PHE A 289 8.28 -1.14 5.62
N ALA A 290 6.95 -1.20 5.54
CA ALA A 290 6.21 -2.36 6.03
C ALA A 290 6.60 -3.63 5.26
N GLY A 291 6.80 -3.54 3.95
CA GLY A 291 7.31 -4.62 3.10
C GLY A 291 8.72 -5.04 3.48
N TYR A 292 9.61 -4.10 3.75
CA TYR A 292 10.95 -4.39 4.24
C TYR A 292 10.93 -5.11 5.60
N TYR A 293 10.10 -4.66 6.53
CA TYR A 293 9.95 -5.31 7.83
C TYR A 293 9.48 -6.76 7.68
N MET A 294 8.51 -6.99 6.81
CA MET A 294 8.01 -8.34 6.50
C MET A 294 9.11 -9.21 5.88
N GLY A 295 9.82 -8.71 4.86
CA GLY A 295 10.93 -9.41 4.22
C GLY A 295 12.05 -9.76 5.21
N ARG A 296 12.40 -8.84 6.11
CA ARG A 296 13.39 -9.06 7.16
C ARG A 296 13.04 -10.25 8.06
N GLU A 297 11.79 -10.35 8.49
CA GLU A 297 11.36 -11.46 9.36
C GLU A 297 11.35 -12.80 8.60
N VAL A 298 10.99 -12.81 7.32
CA VAL A 298 11.11 -14.01 6.47
C VAL A 298 12.58 -14.45 6.37
N TYR A 299 13.50 -13.53 6.09
CA TYR A 299 14.95 -13.82 6.05
C TYR A 299 15.49 -14.31 7.41
N SER A 300 15.05 -13.70 8.50
CA SER A 300 15.48 -14.08 9.85
C SER A 300 14.99 -15.47 10.23
N TYR A 301 13.82 -15.87 9.74
CA TYR A 301 13.25 -17.19 10.00
C TYR A 301 13.90 -18.26 9.12
N SER A 302 14.03 -18.01 7.83
CA SER A 302 14.66 -18.90 6.86
C SER A 302 15.38 -18.10 5.76
N ALA A 303 16.72 -18.19 5.75
CA ALA A 303 17.52 -17.55 4.71
C ALA A 303 17.18 -18.08 3.30
N VAL A 304 16.79 -19.35 3.18
CA VAL A 304 16.37 -19.96 1.90
C VAL A 304 15.08 -19.30 1.41
N MET A 305 14.05 -19.21 2.25
CA MET A 305 12.81 -18.49 1.91
C MET A 305 13.07 -17.05 1.52
N GLY A 306 13.92 -16.35 2.30
CA GLY A 306 14.28 -14.97 2.02
C GLY A 306 14.97 -14.79 0.68
N ASN A 307 15.95 -15.62 0.37
CA ASN A 307 16.66 -15.58 -0.92
C ASN A 307 15.69 -15.91 -2.08
N ASN A 308 14.88 -16.95 -1.95
CA ASN A 308 13.92 -17.34 -2.97
C ASN A 308 12.87 -16.26 -3.25
N MET A 309 12.49 -15.44 -2.24
CA MET A 309 11.53 -14.35 -2.42
C MET A 309 12.00 -13.30 -3.46
N MET A 310 13.32 -13.10 -3.61
CA MET A 310 13.90 -12.09 -4.50
C MET A 310 14.73 -12.67 -5.65
N GLY A 311 14.80 -13.98 -5.75
CA GLY A 311 15.65 -14.65 -6.73
C GLY A 311 15.36 -16.14 -6.83
N GLY A 312 16.32 -16.93 -7.30
CA GLY A 312 16.18 -18.36 -7.46
C GLY A 312 14.99 -18.75 -8.35
N ALA A 313 14.21 -19.71 -7.91
CA ALA A 313 13.01 -20.16 -8.62
C ALA A 313 11.95 -19.06 -8.79
N PHE A 314 11.97 -18.03 -7.94
CA PHE A 314 11.01 -16.92 -7.98
C PHE A 314 11.56 -15.65 -8.65
N SER A 315 12.67 -15.70 -9.36
CA SER A 315 13.22 -14.53 -10.06
C SER A 315 12.21 -13.85 -10.98
N TRP A 316 11.44 -14.62 -11.74
CA TRP A 316 10.39 -14.08 -12.62
C TRP A 316 9.22 -13.45 -11.85
N THR A 317 8.81 -14.05 -10.75
CA THR A 317 7.75 -13.46 -9.89
C THR A 317 8.23 -12.16 -9.27
N PHE A 318 9.52 -12.08 -8.89
CA PHE A 318 10.11 -10.84 -8.41
C PHE A 318 10.12 -9.74 -9.49
N ILE A 319 10.46 -10.07 -10.73
CA ILE A 319 10.45 -9.13 -11.86
C ILE A 319 9.02 -8.60 -12.09
N ILE A 320 8.03 -9.49 -12.13
CA ILE A 320 6.62 -9.11 -12.29
C ILE A 320 6.15 -8.22 -11.13
N GLN A 321 6.49 -8.58 -9.90
CA GLN A 321 6.19 -7.78 -8.70
C GLN A 321 6.80 -6.39 -8.80
N ALA A 322 8.05 -6.27 -9.22
CA ALA A 322 8.74 -5.01 -9.37
C ALA A 322 8.09 -4.12 -10.45
N ILE A 323 7.68 -4.70 -11.57
CA ILE A 323 6.92 -3.98 -12.62
C ILE A 323 5.59 -3.46 -12.06
N LEU A 324 4.84 -4.28 -11.33
CA LEU A 324 3.54 -3.89 -10.77
C LEU A 324 3.69 -2.80 -9.72
N ILE A 325 4.67 -2.91 -8.81
CA ILE A 325 4.97 -1.86 -7.82
C ILE A 325 5.39 -0.57 -8.54
N GLY A 326 6.24 -0.69 -9.57
CA GLY A 326 6.63 0.43 -10.42
C GLY A 326 5.43 1.13 -11.05
N ALA A 327 4.50 0.36 -11.61
CA ALA A 327 3.28 0.90 -12.21
C ALA A 327 2.42 1.66 -11.18
N LEU A 328 2.37 1.22 -9.92
CA LEU A 328 1.65 1.94 -8.86
C LEU A 328 2.29 3.30 -8.57
N PHE A 329 3.59 3.34 -8.33
CA PHE A 329 4.28 4.60 -8.01
C PHE A 329 4.33 5.56 -9.20
N ILE A 330 4.70 5.07 -10.38
CA ILE A 330 4.76 5.88 -11.60
C ILE A 330 3.37 6.36 -11.99
N GLY A 331 2.36 5.49 -11.98
CA GLY A 331 0.98 5.85 -12.34
C GLY A 331 0.38 6.88 -11.37
N ALA A 332 0.62 6.75 -10.07
CA ALA A 332 0.15 7.70 -9.07
C ALA A 332 0.84 9.07 -9.21
N ASN A 333 2.16 9.09 -9.45
CA ASN A 333 2.90 10.33 -9.68
C ASN A 333 2.53 10.99 -11.03
N PHE A 334 2.33 10.19 -12.08
CA PHE A 334 1.82 10.68 -13.36
C PHE A 334 0.45 11.35 -13.21
N TYR A 335 -0.44 10.80 -12.40
CA TYR A 335 -1.72 11.43 -12.11
C TYR A 335 -1.54 12.77 -11.39
N LEU A 336 -0.64 12.88 -10.41
CA LEU A 336 -0.32 14.13 -9.74
C LEU A 336 0.24 15.16 -10.74
N TRP A 337 1.21 14.77 -11.56
CA TRP A 337 1.80 15.63 -12.58
C TRP A 337 0.76 16.15 -13.57
N SER A 338 -0.04 15.26 -14.14
CA SER A 338 -1.10 15.63 -15.06
C SER A 338 -2.13 16.57 -14.40
N GLY A 339 -2.45 16.34 -13.14
CA GLY A 339 -3.39 17.14 -12.35
C GLY A 339 -2.94 18.57 -12.09
N MET A 340 -1.65 18.87 -12.21
CA MET A 340 -1.14 20.23 -12.01
C MET A 340 -1.68 21.21 -13.04
N SER A 341 -1.98 20.78 -14.26
CA SER A 341 -2.51 21.65 -15.33
C SER A 341 -3.82 22.39 -14.96
N ARG A 342 -4.61 21.83 -14.02
CA ARG A 342 -5.85 22.43 -13.52
C ARG A 342 -5.68 23.34 -12.31
N ILE A 343 -4.47 23.40 -11.74
CA ILE A 343 -4.15 24.16 -10.52
C ILE A 343 -3.48 25.47 -10.91
N PRO A 344 -4.09 26.64 -10.66
CA PRO A 344 -3.45 27.94 -10.93
C PRO A 344 -2.12 28.09 -10.17
N GLY A 345 -1.09 28.57 -10.86
CA GLY A 345 0.24 28.80 -10.28
C GLY A 345 1.15 27.55 -10.20
N SER A 346 0.65 26.39 -10.63
CA SER A 346 1.41 25.13 -10.58
C SER A 346 2.50 25.05 -11.64
N GLU A 347 2.47 25.88 -12.68
CA GLU A 347 3.42 25.89 -13.81
C GLU A 347 4.87 26.00 -13.32
N ARG A 348 5.11 26.74 -12.23
CA ARG A 348 6.42 26.93 -11.59
C ARG A 348 7.03 25.63 -11.06
N TYR A 349 6.20 24.58 -10.77
CA TYR A 349 6.63 23.29 -10.21
C TYR A 349 6.57 22.15 -11.21
N LEU A 350 5.85 22.30 -12.32
CA LEU A 350 5.60 21.23 -13.29
C LEU A 350 6.88 20.55 -13.80
N LYS A 351 7.91 21.34 -14.09
CA LYS A 351 9.21 20.83 -14.56
C LYS A 351 9.91 19.93 -13.54
N TYR A 352 9.74 20.21 -12.25
CA TYR A 352 10.39 19.44 -11.19
C TYR A 352 9.74 18.07 -11.02
N ILE A 353 8.42 18.00 -11.04
CA ILE A 353 7.67 16.72 -10.97
C ILE A 353 8.02 15.84 -12.16
N LYS A 354 8.16 16.39 -13.36
CA LYS A 354 8.60 15.64 -14.53
C LYS A 354 9.95 14.93 -14.30
N TRP A 355 10.89 15.62 -13.69
CA TRP A 355 12.20 15.02 -13.37
C TRP A 355 12.12 13.98 -12.24
N LEU A 356 11.22 14.17 -11.28
CA LEU A 356 10.96 13.16 -10.25
C LEU A 356 10.41 11.88 -10.86
N ASP A 357 9.52 11.97 -11.86
CA ASP A 357 9.03 10.79 -12.59
C ASP A 357 10.15 10.05 -13.33
N VAL A 358 11.10 10.78 -13.93
CA VAL A 358 12.31 10.17 -14.53
C VAL A 358 13.14 9.43 -13.49
N VAL A 359 13.34 10.02 -12.31
CA VAL A 359 14.05 9.37 -11.20
C VAL A 359 13.34 8.09 -10.78
N LEU A 360 12.00 8.10 -10.70
CA LEU A 360 11.20 6.91 -10.38
C LEU A 360 11.43 5.79 -11.39
N ILE A 361 11.38 6.10 -12.69
CA ILE A 361 11.60 5.11 -13.75
C ILE A 361 12.99 4.47 -13.61
N LEU A 362 14.04 5.29 -13.40
CA LEU A 362 15.40 4.78 -13.21
C LEU A 362 15.53 3.91 -11.94
N CYS A 363 14.91 4.33 -10.85
CA CYS A 363 14.87 3.53 -9.62
C CYS A 363 14.19 2.18 -9.82
N PHE A 364 13.08 2.16 -10.54
CA PHE A 364 12.39 0.89 -10.83
C PHE A 364 13.13 0.01 -11.80
N ALA A 365 13.90 0.57 -12.74
CA ALA A 365 14.79 -0.23 -13.58
C ALA A 365 15.85 -0.98 -12.75
N ILE A 366 16.39 -0.35 -11.70
CA ILE A 366 17.31 -1.00 -10.77
C ILE A 366 16.56 -1.99 -9.86
N TRP A 367 15.40 -1.61 -9.33
CA TRP A 367 14.59 -2.49 -8.48
C TRP A 367 14.18 -3.78 -9.19
N LEU A 368 13.90 -3.70 -10.48
CA LEU A 368 13.51 -4.81 -11.35
C LEU A 368 14.58 -5.90 -11.45
N THR A 369 15.86 -5.61 -11.23
CA THR A 369 16.94 -6.57 -11.33
C THR A 369 16.82 -7.64 -10.24
N PRO A 370 16.62 -8.93 -10.56
CA PRO A 370 16.51 -9.97 -9.54
C PRO A 370 17.87 -10.23 -8.88
N HIS A 371 17.85 -10.88 -7.71
CA HIS A 371 19.06 -11.28 -7.02
C HIS A 371 19.88 -12.28 -7.86
N ASN A 372 19.20 -13.26 -8.42
CA ASN A 372 19.74 -14.27 -9.35
C ASN A 372 19.04 -14.12 -10.70
N LEU A 373 19.71 -14.57 -11.77
CA LEU A 373 19.08 -14.64 -13.08
C LEU A 373 17.97 -15.72 -13.09
N PRO A 374 16.86 -15.49 -13.80
CA PRO A 374 15.78 -16.47 -13.94
C PRO A 374 16.12 -17.50 -15.02
N LEU A 375 17.15 -18.30 -14.76
CA LEU A 375 17.66 -19.33 -15.68
C LEU A 375 17.05 -20.70 -15.37
N SER A 376 16.89 -21.53 -16.39
CA SER A 376 16.60 -22.95 -16.20
C SER A 376 17.83 -23.71 -15.64
N PRO A 377 17.65 -24.88 -15.04
CA PRO A 377 18.79 -25.66 -14.55
C PRO A 377 19.85 -25.95 -15.64
N GLU A 378 19.42 -26.17 -16.86
CA GLU A 378 20.32 -26.43 -18.02
C GLU A 378 21.11 -25.15 -18.37
N GLU A 379 20.44 -23.99 -18.41
CA GLU A 379 21.10 -22.70 -18.65
C GLU A 379 22.10 -22.35 -17.55
N GLN A 380 21.78 -22.68 -16.28
CA GLN A 380 22.70 -22.48 -15.16
C GLN A 380 24.00 -23.25 -15.31
N VAL A 381 23.91 -24.49 -15.78
CA VAL A 381 25.08 -25.32 -16.06
C VAL A 381 25.95 -24.71 -17.18
N ILE A 382 25.31 -24.24 -18.27
CA ILE A 382 25.99 -23.58 -19.39
C ILE A 382 26.66 -22.28 -18.98
N MET A 383 25.95 -21.45 -18.16
CA MET A 383 26.45 -20.14 -17.70
C MET A 383 27.47 -20.26 -16.57
N GLY A 384 27.62 -21.40 -15.92
CA GLY A 384 28.50 -21.59 -14.76
C GLY A 384 27.92 -20.98 -13.47
N GLY A 385 26.62 -20.67 -13.41
CA GLY A 385 25.94 -20.16 -12.25
C GLY A 385 24.76 -19.24 -12.58
N GLN A 386 24.06 -18.78 -11.54
CA GLN A 386 22.89 -17.91 -11.66
C GLN A 386 23.20 -16.41 -11.66
N PHE A 387 24.43 -16.00 -11.38
CA PHE A 387 24.80 -14.61 -11.23
C PHE A 387 25.30 -13.98 -12.51
N HIS A 388 24.69 -12.89 -12.93
CA HIS A 388 25.25 -12.09 -14.02
C HIS A 388 26.57 -11.43 -13.58
N PRO A 389 27.66 -11.47 -14.40
CA PRO A 389 28.98 -10.96 -14.02
C PRO A 389 28.98 -9.51 -13.54
N THR A 390 28.23 -8.63 -14.22
CA THR A 390 28.17 -7.19 -13.93
C THR A 390 26.88 -6.78 -13.23
N LEU A 391 25.70 -7.27 -13.68
CA LEU A 391 24.41 -6.83 -13.16
C LEU A 391 24.09 -7.39 -11.76
N LYS A 392 24.83 -8.41 -11.29
CA LYS A 392 24.63 -8.96 -9.94
C LYS A 392 24.63 -7.89 -8.83
N PHE A 393 25.43 -6.84 -8.99
CA PHE A 393 25.51 -5.75 -8.01
C PHE A 393 24.19 -4.97 -7.88
N LEU A 394 23.43 -4.83 -8.97
CA LEU A 394 22.13 -4.17 -8.94
C LEU A 394 21.05 -5.04 -8.29
N GLY A 395 21.20 -6.36 -8.35
CA GLY A 395 20.29 -7.31 -7.70
C GLY A 395 20.46 -7.39 -6.18
N LEU A 396 21.54 -6.89 -5.62
CA LEU A 396 21.85 -6.99 -4.20
C LEU A 396 20.96 -6.09 -3.34
N MET A 397 20.70 -6.50 -2.09
CA MET A 397 19.79 -5.83 -1.15
C MET A 397 20.14 -4.36 -0.93
N ALA A 398 21.41 -3.99 -0.91
CA ALA A 398 21.79 -2.59 -0.72
C ALA A 398 21.34 -1.70 -1.88
N ALA A 399 21.53 -2.13 -3.13
CA ALA A 399 21.04 -1.40 -4.29
C ALA A 399 19.51 -1.27 -4.24
N LYS A 400 18.80 -2.33 -3.88
CA LYS A 400 17.33 -2.33 -3.73
C LYS A 400 16.85 -1.39 -2.62
N ASN A 401 17.51 -1.40 -1.46
CA ASN A 401 17.21 -0.46 -0.37
C ASN A 401 17.47 0.99 -0.79
N ALA A 402 18.55 1.24 -1.58
CA ALA A 402 18.83 2.56 -2.11
C ALA A 402 17.66 3.12 -2.91
N VAL A 403 17.29 2.39 -3.93
CA VAL A 403 16.26 2.87 -4.87
C VAL A 403 14.90 2.97 -4.22
N ILE A 404 14.56 2.11 -3.25
CA ILE A 404 13.32 2.22 -2.48
C ILE A 404 13.25 3.57 -1.74
N ASN A 405 14.32 3.97 -1.09
CA ASN A 405 14.34 5.25 -0.38
C ASN A 405 14.21 6.42 -1.35
N PHE A 406 14.86 6.36 -2.51
CA PHE A 406 14.70 7.38 -3.56
C PHE A 406 13.28 7.41 -4.14
N ILE A 407 12.65 6.26 -4.34
CA ILE A 407 11.24 6.17 -4.78
C ILE A 407 10.33 6.87 -3.77
N ILE A 408 10.52 6.61 -2.48
CA ILE A 408 9.73 7.22 -1.41
C ILE A 408 9.95 8.72 -1.36
N ILE A 409 11.21 9.17 -1.36
CA ILE A 409 11.55 10.59 -1.32
C ILE A 409 10.99 11.31 -2.57
N ALA A 410 11.16 10.75 -3.76
CA ALA A 410 10.68 11.32 -5.01
C ALA A 410 9.15 11.46 -5.00
N THR A 411 8.43 10.40 -4.60
CA THR A 411 6.97 10.42 -4.50
C THR A 411 6.50 11.46 -3.48
N PHE A 412 7.17 11.54 -2.34
CA PHE A 412 6.85 12.53 -1.32
C PHE A 412 7.11 13.97 -1.80
N LEU A 413 8.21 14.21 -2.50
CA LEU A 413 8.51 15.52 -3.07
C LEU A 413 7.49 15.91 -4.15
N SER A 414 7.09 14.99 -5.03
CA SER A 414 6.00 15.23 -6.00
C SER A 414 4.74 15.67 -5.29
N PHE A 415 4.37 14.98 -4.22
CA PHE A 415 3.20 15.28 -3.42
C PHE A 415 3.29 16.67 -2.75
N LEU A 416 4.43 17.03 -2.19
CA LEU A 416 4.66 18.36 -1.63
C LEU A 416 4.55 19.47 -2.67
N LEU A 417 5.15 19.28 -3.84
CA LEU A 417 5.09 20.25 -4.93
C LEU A 417 3.67 20.42 -5.45
N TYR A 418 2.91 19.32 -5.53
CA TYR A 418 1.50 19.37 -5.88
C TYR A 418 0.69 20.21 -4.88
N ARG A 419 0.86 19.98 -3.57
CA ARG A 419 0.20 20.76 -2.52
C ARG A 419 0.54 22.25 -2.56
N ARG A 420 1.77 22.57 -2.94
CA ARG A 420 2.26 23.97 -3.04
C ARG A 420 1.78 24.67 -4.30
N GLY A 421 1.31 23.94 -5.29
CA GLY A 421 0.96 24.46 -6.61
C GLY A 421 0.03 25.67 -6.54
N ASN A 422 -1.02 25.59 -5.73
CA ASN A 422 -2.05 26.62 -5.60
C ASN A 422 -1.77 27.65 -4.49
N LYS A 423 -0.62 27.59 -3.80
CA LYS A 423 -0.34 28.50 -2.68
C LYS A 423 0.49 29.70 -3.15
N GLY A 424 -0.03 30.88 -2.87
CA GLY A 424 0.58 32.17 -3.15
C GLY A 424 1.69 32.56 -2.17
N GLU A 425 1.71 33.81 -1.79
CA GLU A 425 2.68 34.34 -0.84
C GLU A 425 2.52 33.70 0.54
N ARG A 426 3.66 33.43 1.18
CA ARG A 426 3.67 32.73 2.47
C ARG A 426 3.65 33.75 3.60
N VAL A 427 2.88 33.45 4.62
CA VAL A 427 2.90 34.22 5.86
C VAL A 427 4.19 33.88 6.62
N PRO A 428 5.02 34.89 7.00
CA PRO A 428 6.21 34.66 7.81
C PRO A 428 5.88 33.91 9.12
N VAL A 429 6.72 32.97 9.52
CA VAL A 429 6.51 32.17 10.75
C VAL A 429 6.55 33.06 12.00
N SER A 430 7.32 34.17 11.95
CA SER A 430 7.36 35.18 13.00
C SER A 430 5.99 35.84 13.26
N GLN A 431 5.17 35.96 12.23
CA GLN A 431 3.82 36.51 12.28
C GLN A 431 2.74 35.50 12.61
N GLN A 432 3.10 34.19 12.54
CA GLN A 432 2.20 33.11 12.93
C GLN A 432 2.22 32.91 14.44
N GLY A 433 1.10 32.52 15.04
CA GLY A 433 1.01 32.27 16.47
C GLY A 433 1.96 31.23 17.02
N VAL A 434 2.08 31.13 18.32
CA VAL A 434 2.94 30.17 19.05
C VAL A 434 2.75 28.72 18.60
N SER A 435 1.52 28.36 18.20
CA SER A 435 1.19 27.00 17.71
C SER A 435 2.05 26.55 16.52
N SER A 436 2.43 27.45 15.61
CA SER A 436 3.28 27.13 14.47
C SER A 436 4.71 26.81 14.89
N LYS A 437 5.24 27.56 15.85
CA LYS A 437 6.56 27.30 16.44
C LYS A 437 6.58 25.95 17.17
N ILE A 438 5.50 25.65 17.91
CA ILE A 438 5.34 24.36 18.62
C ILE A 438 5.34 23.20 17.61
N VAL A 439 4.63 23.29 16.50
CA VAL A 439 4.58 22.23 15.49
C VAL A 439 5.98 21.91 14.93
N VAL A 440 6.77 22.93 14.59
CA VAL A 440 8.14 22.73 14.08
C VAL A 440 9.05 22.13 15.14
N LEU A 441 8.98 22.67 16.37
CA LEU A 441 9.80 22.17 17.49
C LEU A 441 9.42 20.74 17.89
N ALA A 442 8.13 20.43 18.00
CA ALA A 442 7.65 19.08 18.34
C ALA A 442 8.05 18.08 17.26
N GLY A 443 7.89 18.43 15.97
CA GLY A 443 8.35 17.60 14.86
C GLY A 443 9.85 17.31 14.93
N PHE A 444 10.67 18.33 15.24
CA PHE A 444 12.09 18.16 15.43
C PHE A 444 12.44 17.28 16.63
N VAL A 445 11.82 17.51 17.79
CA VAL A 445 12.08 16.75 19.00
C VAL A 445 11.79 15.27 18.79
N VAL A 446 10.65 14.92 18.18
CA VAL A 446 10.31 13.52 17.87
C VAL A 446 11.38 12.89 17.00
N VAL A 447 11.80 13.58 15.94
CA VAL A 447 12.84 13.09 15.03
C VAL A 447 14.19 12.95 15.75
N ALA A 448 14.58 13.96 16.53
CA ALA A 448 15.83 13.94 17.27
C ALA A 448 15.88 12.80 18.30
N LEU A 449 14.77 12.53 18.98
CA LEU A 449 14.68 11.41 19.92
C LEU A 449 14.81 10.06 19.23
N VAL A 450 14.12 9.85 18.11
CA VAL A 450 14.15 8.58 17.37
C VAL A 450 15.54 8.33 16.78
N LEU A 451 16.11 9.32 16.10
CA LEU A 451 17.44 9.21 15.49
C LEU A 451 18.55 9.14 16.55
N GLY A 452 18.44 9.92 17.62
CA GLY A 452 19.40 9.92 18.73
C GLY A 452 19.42 8.60 19.48
N TRP A 453 18.25 8.03 19.76
CA TRP A 453 18.15 6.71 20.35
C TRP A 453 18.85 5.64 19.51
N TYR A 454 18.60 5.65 18.21
CA TYR A 454 19.22 4.64 17.34
C TYR A 454 20.70 4.89 17.11
N ALA A 455 21.13 6.15 17.00
CA ALA A 455 22.54 6.50 16.95
C ALA A 455 23.29 6.04 18.21
N PHE A 456 22.71 6.30 19.40
CA PHE A 456 23.26 5.82 20.67
C PHE A 456 23.37 4.30 20.68
N ARG A 457 22.33 3.59 20.25
CA ARG A 457 22.35 2.13 20.14
C ARG A 457 23.49 1.64 19.24
N LEU A 458 23.70 2.28 18.07
CA LEU A 458 24.77 1.90 17.14
C LEU A 458 26.18 2.18 17.72
N PHE A 459 26.37 3.29 18.45
CA PHE A 459 27.63 3.60 19.11
C PHE A 459 27.97 2.64 20.25
N THR A 460 26.96 2.11 20.92
CA THR A 460 27.14 1.22 22.10
C THR A 460 27.06 -0.26 21.73
N LEU A 461 26.78 -0.59 20.46
CA LEU A 461 26.67 -1.97 20.01
C LEU A 461 28.03 -2.68 20.11
N ASN A 462 28.05 -3.79 20.85
CA ASN A 462 29.22 -4.62 20.95
C ASN A 462 29.24 -5.63 19.79
N PRO A 463 30.26 -5.61 18.89
CA PRO A 463 30.33 -6.58 17.80
C PRO A 463 30.36 -8.04 18.26
N ALA A 464 30.90 -8.33 19.43
CA ALA A 464 30.97 -9.69 19.97
C ALA A 464 29.58 -10.27 20.26
N GLU A 465 28.57 -9.46 20.61
CA GLU A 465 27.20 -9.91 20.78
C GLU A 465 26.54 -10.41 19.47
N LEU A 466 27.17 -10.10 18.35
CA LEU A 466 26.74 -10.48 17.00
C LEU A 466 27.71 -11.49 16.36
N ASP A 467 28.56 -12.15 17.14
CA ASP A 467 29.62 -13.04 16.64
C ASP A 467 30.59 -12.36 15.64
N LEU A 468 30.85 -11.08 15.85
CA LEU A 468 31.70 -10.30 14.95
C LEU A 468 33.01 -9.90 15.63
N SER A 469 34.09 -9.88 14.85
CA SER A 469 35.39 -9.37 15.30
C SER A 469 35.29 -7.92 15.81
N PRO A 470 35.95 -7.54 16.89
CA PRO A 470 35.97 -6.16 17.43
C PRO A 470 36.32 -5.09 16.40
N ASN A 471 37.19 -5.40 15.43
CA ASN A 471 37.59 -4.48 14.37
C ASN A 471 36.43 -4.05 13.47
N LYS A 472 35.28 -4.75 13.55
CA LYS A 472 34.08 -4.42 12.78
C LYS A 472 33.19 -3.38 13.44
N ALA A 473 33.52 -2.89 14.63
CA ALA A 473 32.79 -1.79 15.30
C ALA A 473 32.68 -0.53 14.43
N VAL A 474 33.69 -0.25 13.59
CA VAL A 474 33.69 0.88 12.66
C VAL A 474 32.49 0.86 11.72
N TYR A 475 31.97 -0.30 11.39
CA TYR A 475 30.80 -0.44 10.49
C TYR A 475 29.48 0.02 11.13
N PHE A 476 29.43 0.21 12.44
CA PHE A 476 28.26 0.79 13.13
C PHE A 476 28.45 2.28 13.40
N THR A 477 29.68 2.74 13.49
CA THR A 477 30.02 4.14 13.77
C THR A 477 29.59 5.08 12.64
N LEU A 478 29.82 4.72 11.38
CA LEU A 478 29.47 5.60 10.27
C LEU A 478 27.95 5.86 10.17
N PRO A 479 27.06 4.83 10.17
CA PRO A 479 25.62 5.09 10.21
C PRO A 479 25.20 5.94 11.41
N ALA A 480 25.81 5.72 12.59
CA ALA A 480 25.53 6.53 13.77
C ALA A 480 25.90 8.01 13.57
N VAL A 481 27.06 8.29 12.96
CA VAL A 481 27.48 9.66 12.61
C VAL A 481 26.51 10.30 11.62
N LEU A 482 26.02 9.56 10.62
CA LEU A 482 25.06 10.08 9.65
C LEU A 482 23.68 10.37 10.28
N LEU A 483 23.25 9.58 11.27
CA LEU A 483 22.07 9.89 12.08
C LEU A 483 22.24 11.20 12.87
N VAL A 484 23.39 11.41 13.48
CA VAL A 484 23.71 12.66 14.18
C VAL A 484 23.76 13.84 13.21
N ALA A 485 24.36 13.68 12.03
CA ALA A 485 24.37 14.70 10.99
C ALA A 485 22.95 15.10 10.56
N GLN A 486 22.04 14.14 10.48
CA GLN A 486 20.63 14.39 10.20
C GLN A 486 19.94 15.21 11.31
N ILE A 487 20.24 14.93 12.58
CA ILE A 487 19.73 15.72 13.72
C ILE A 487 20.26 17.15 13.64
N LEU A 488 21.55 17.34 13.37
CA LEU A 488 22.16 18.68 13.24
C LEU A 488 21.53 19.48 12.08
N ALA A 489 21.30 18.83 10.94
CA ALA A 489 20.58 19.44 9.82
C ALA A 489 19.16 19.84 10.22
N GLY A 490 18.48 19.03 11.04
CA GLY A 490 17.18 19.35 11.60
C GLY A 490 17.21 20.59 12.50
N ALA A 491 18.20 20.71 13.38
CA ALA A 491 18.38 21.88 14.22
C ALA A 491 18.60 23.15 13.39
N VAL A 492 19.42 23.08 12.33
CA VAL A 492 19.61 24.19 11.38
C VAL A 492 18.30 24.54 10.68
N ALA A 493 17.54 23.53 10.24
CA ALA A 493 16.24 23.77 9.59
C ALA A 493 15.23 24.44 10.53
N VAL A 494 15.19 24.06 11.82
CA VAL A 494 14.39 24.77 12.85
C VAL A 494 14.81 26.22 12.96
N ALA A 495 16.11 26.47 13.16
CA ALA A 495 16.64 27.82 13.33
C ALA A 495 16.31 28.72 12.12
N LEU A 496 16.45 28.21 10.91
CA LEU A 496 16.11 28.93 9.68
C LEU A 496 14.60 29.15 9.55
N THR A 497 13.80 28.15 9.91
CA THR A 497 12.33 28.27 9.86
C THR A 497 11.80 29.33 10.82
N LEU A 498 12.35 29.39 12.03
CA LEU A 498 11.99 30.40 13.02
C LEU A 498 12.48 31.83 12.64
N LYS A 499 13.46 31.93 11.74
CA LYS A 499 13.96 33.18 11.14
C LYS A 499 13.33 33.51 9.78
N ASP A 500 12.14 32.96 9.49
CA ASP A 500 11.38 33.15 8.23
C ASP A 500 12.11 32.63 6.95
N ARG A 501 13.16 31.84 7.11
CA ARG A 501 13.89 31.14 6.03
C ARG A 501 13.56 29.65 5.96
N GLY A 502 12.31 29.28 6.27
CA GLY A 502 11.91 27.88 6.40
C GLY A 502 12.06 27.06 5.12
N VAL A 503 11.94 27.68 3.93
CA VAL A 503 12.20 26.97 2.66
C VAL A 503 13.65 26.56 2.54
N THR A 504 14.57 27.47 2.84
CA THR A 504 16.01 27.17 2.83
C THR A 504 16.33 26.06 3.84
N GLY A 505 15.76 26.14 5.05
CA GLY A 505 15.90 25.11 6.07
C GLY A 505 15.41 23.75 5.61
N GLN A 506 14.23 23.70 4.98
CA GLN A 506 13.67 22.51 4.43
C GLN A 506 14.52 21.93 3.29
N MET A 507 15.02 22.76 2.37
CA MET A 507 15.91 22.32 1.28
C MET A 507 17.22 21.74 1.81
N ILE A 508 17.84 22.35 2.82
CA ILE A 508 19.06 21.82 3.47
C ILE A 508 18.76 20.46 4.08
N TYR A 509 17.65 20.34 4.80
CA TYR A 509 17.29 19.08 5.43
C TYR A 509 17.01 17.96 4.43
N VAL A 510 16.30 18.24 3.34
CA VAL A 510 16.08 17.30 2.23
C VAL A 510 17.41 16.89 1.58
N ALA A 511 18.29 17.87 1.31
CA ALA A 511 19.59 17.59 0.69
C ALA A 511 20.46 16.68 1.57
N VAL A 512 20.47 16.91 2.89
CA VAL A 512 21.18 16.05 3.85
C VAL A 512 20.52 14.66 3.93
N THR A 513 19.19 14.56 3.89
CA THR A 513 18.48 13.27 3.86
C THR A 513 18.89 12.46 2.63
N VAL A 514 18.90 13.08 1.45
CA VAL A 514 19.32 12.43 0.20
C VAL A 514 20.80 12.04 0.26
N LEU A 515 21.68 12.94 0.70
CA LEU A 515 23.11 12.67 0.83
C LEU A 515 23.40 11.51 1.79
N ASN A 516 22.79 11.52 2.98
CA ASN A 516 22.91 10.42 3.94
C ASN A 516 22.44 9.10 3.35
N SER A 517 21.33 9.12 2.61
CA SER A 517 20.81 7.93 1.93
C SER A 517 21.80 7.40 0.88
N VAL A 518 22.41 8.29 0.08
CA VAL A 518 23.44 7.92 -0.91
C VAL A 518 24.68 7.35 -0.23
N LEU A 519 25.16 7.96 0.84
CA LEU A 519 26.37 7.52 1.54
C LEU A 519 26.20 6.17 2.22
N ILE A 520 25.03 5.93 2.86
CA ILE A 520 24.76 4.66 3.51
C ILE A 520 24.58 3.53 2.48
N LEU A 521 24.00 3.81 1.34
CA LEU A 521 23.60 2.77 0.37
C LEU A 521 24.60 2.58 -0.75
N GLY A 522 25.26 3.63 -1.18
CA GLY A 522 26.25 3.57 -2.24
C GLY A 522 27.57 3.00 -1.72
N PRO A 523 28.60 3.83 -1.51
CA PRO A 523 29.95 3.35 -1.20
C PRO A 523 30.00 2.46 0.04
N TYR A 524 29.32 2.87 1.10
CA TYR A 524 29.33 2.13 2.37
C TYR A 524 28.54 0.82 2.30
N GLY A 525 27.35 0.85 1.72
CA GLY A 525 26.51 -0.35 1.57
C GLY A 525 27.22 -1.42 0.76
N PHE A 526 27.88 -1.06 -0.34
CA PHE A 526 28.68 -2.02 -1.13
C PHE A 526 29.83 -2.62 -0.33
N THR A 527 30.54 -1.81 0.45
CA THR A 527 31.66 -2.30 1.26
C THR A 527 31.21 -3.31 2.31
N VAL A 528 30.07 -3.07 2.94
CA VAL A 528 29.57 -3.90 4.05
C VAL A 528 28.80 -5.12 3.56
N MET A 529 28.33 -5.12 2.32
CA MET A 529 27.54 -6.25 1.75
C MET A 529 28.32 -7.55 1.61
N THR A 530 29.62 -7.50 1.56
CA THR A 530 30.50 -8.69 1.60
C THR A 530 30.65 -9.25 3.00
N GLN A 531 30.05 -8.61 4.00
CA GLN A 531 30.11 -8.97 5.40
C GLN A 531 28.83 -9.69 5.88
N ALA A 532 28.81 -10.15 7.12
CA ALA A 532 27.71 -10.91 7.71
C ALA A 532 26.38 -10.12 7.78
N ASN A 533 25.26 -10.85 7.73
CA ASN A 533 23.89 -10.33 7.79
C ASN A 533 23.59 -9.25 8.87
N PRO A 534 24.16 -9.30 10.09
CA PRO A 534 23.90 -8.28 11.11
C PRO A 534 24.22 -6.85 10.67
N PHE A 535 25.21 -6.64 9.80
CA PHE A 535 25.52 -5.31 9.28
C PHE A 535 24.41 -4.77 8.39
N LEU A 536 23.95 -5.58 7.43
CA LEU A 536 22.88 -5.20 6.51
C LEU A 536 21.61 -4.81 7.26
N ARG A 537 21.26 -5.56 8.30
CA ARG A 537 20.07 -5.28 9.12
C ARG A 537 20.15 -3.92 9.80
N ASN A 538 21.26 -3.62 10.47
CA ASN A 538 21.41 -2.36 11.21
C ASN A 538 21.52 -1.15 10.28
N ILE A 539 22.22 -1.29 9.15
CA ILE A 539 22.34 -0.23 8.15
C ILE A 539 21.00 0.10 7.52
N ALA A 540 20.23 -0.92 7.15
CA ALA A 540 18.90 -0.73 6.57
C ALA A 540 17.95 -0.03 7.55
N VAL A 541 18.00 -0.36 8.86
CA VAL A 541 17.21 0.32 9.88
C VAL A 541 17.62 1.78 10.03
N ALA A 542 18.93 2.07 10.09
CA ALA A 542 19.43 3.44 10.18
C ALA A 542 18.95 4.31 9.03
N GLN A 543 19.07 3.81 7.80
CA GLN A 543 18.61 4.49 6.61
C GLN A 543 17.09 4.72 6.63
N TRP A 544 16.36 3.70 7.02
CA TRP A 544 14.92 3.74 7.12
C TRP A 544 14.45 4.83 8.10
N LEU A 545 15.10 4.90 9.25
CA LEU A 545 14.82 5.95 10.23
C LEU A 545 15.17 7.35 9.68
N ILE A 546 16.29 7.52 8.96
CA ILE A 546 16.62 8.79 8.32
C ILE A 546 15.52 9.21 7.35
N THR A 547 15.10 8.32 6.49
CA THR A 547 14.08 8.62 5.48
C THR A 547 12.75 8.95 6.12
N MET A 548 12.22 8.08 7.00
CA MET A 548 10.89 8.30 7.62
C MET A 548 10.84 9.52 8.52
N SER A 549 11.85 9.71 9.37
CA SER A 549 11.93 10.89 10.21
C SER A 549 12.07 12.15 9.36
N GLY A 550 12.79 12.04 8.25
CA GLY A 550 12.91 13.11 7.26
C GLY A 550 11.55 13.53 6.72
N LEU A 551 10.74 12.57 6.27
CA LEU A 551 9.39 12.85 5.75
C LEU A 551 8.49 13.51 6.82
N VAL A 552 8.53 13.03 8.06
CA VAL A 552 7.74 13.59 9.17
C VAL A 552 8.14 15.04 9.43
N PHE A 553 9.44 15.31 9.54
CA PHE A 553 9.92 16.66 9.83
C PHE A 553 9.72 17.65 8.68
N ILE A 554 9.95 17.21 7.44
CA ILE A 554 9.67 18.01 6.24
C ILE A 554 8.18 18.37 6.18
N THR A 555 7.29 17.42 6.52
CA THR A 555 5.85 17.66 6.58
C THR A 555 5.48 18.67 7.67
N ALA A 556 6.09 18.59 8.85
CA ALA A 556 5.87 19.57 9.92
C ALA A 556 6.25 20.99 9.48
N ILE A 557 7.40 21.14 8.84
CA ILE A 557 7.81 22.43 8.27
C ILE A 557 6.83 22.88 7.17
N ASP A 558 6.42 21.97 6.28
CA ASP A 558 5.53 22.29 5.16
C ASP A 558 4.15 22.78 5.63
N ILE A 559 3.59 22.15 6.66
CA ILE A 559 2.34 22.58 7.29
C ILE A 559 2.44 24.02 7.76
N VAL A 560 3.53 24.37 8.42
CA VAL A 560 3.76 25.73 8.92
C VAL A 560 3.99 26.73 7.79
N LEU A 561 4.78 26.34 6.77
CA LEU A 561 5.03 27.21 5.62
C LEU A 561 3.78 27.52 4.78
N LEU A 562 2.83 26.60 4.75
CA LEU A 562 1.59 26.77 3.98
C LEU A 562 0.44 27.34 4.81
N ARG A 563 0.63 27.48 6.13
CA ARG A 563 -0.37 28.01 7.03
C ARG A 563 -0.62 29.50 6.75
N GLY A 564 -1.88 29.83 6.46
CA GLY A 564 -2.27 31.20 6.15
C GLY A 564 -1.89 31.69 4.75
N ALA A 565 -1.19 30.88 3.93
CA ALA A 565 -0.93 31.24 2.55
C ALA A 565 -2.23 31.27 1.73
N GLU A 566 -2.48 32.39 1.06
CA GLU A 566 -3.64 32.54 0.19
C GLU A 566 -3.59 31.61 -1.01
N GLU A 567 -4.75 31.25 -1.55
CA GLU A 567 -4.84 30.48 -2.78
C GLU A 567 -4.71 31.41 -3.99
N ILE A 568 -3.88 31.04 -4.97
CA ILE A 568 -3.68 31.82 -6.21
C ILE A 568 -4.99 31.87 -7.00
N GLY A 569 -5.77 30.79 -6.95
CA GLY A 569 -7.05 30.73 -7.60
C GLY A 569 -7.77 29.41 -7.36
N ALA A 570 -9.00 29.32 -7.80
CA ALA A 570 -9.80 28.10 -7.67
C ALA A 570 -9.27 26.99 -8.59
N ILE A 571 -9.18 25.78 -8.06
CA ILE A 571 -8.82 24.59 -8.85
C ILE A 571 -9.92 24.34 -9.90
N ARG A 572 -9.53 24.16 -11.15
CA ARG A 572 -10.43 23.94 -12.28
C ARG A 572 -10.84 22.48 -12.38
N TRP A 573 -11.78 22.06 -11.52
CA TRP A 573 -12.30 20.71 -11.52
C TRP A 573 -13.00 20.36 -12.83
N GLY A 574 -12.88 19.09 -13.25
CA GLY A 574 -13.42 18.57 -14.51
C GLY A 574 -12.52 18.76 -15.74
N GLN A 575 -11.37 19.42 -15.56
CA GLN A 575 -10.41 19.66 -16.64
C GLN A 575 -9.24 18.67 -16.68
N MET A 576 -9.34 17.60 -15.92
CA MET A 576 -8.36 16.52 -15.97
C MET A 576 -8.36 15.84 -17.33
N THR A 577 -7.20 15.42 -17.82
CA THR A 577 -7.09 14.71 -19.09
C THR A 577 -7.65 13.28 -18.98
N GLU A 578 -8.19 12.75 -20.07
CA GLU A 578 -8.70 11.37 -20.09
C GLU A 578 -7.58 10.34 -19.83
N ARG A 579 -6.37 10.62 -20.31
CA ARG A 579 -5.19 9.76 -20.05
C ARG A 579 -4.93 9.57 -18.58
N SER A 580 -5.14 10.58 -17.76
CA SER A 580 -4.97 10.50 -16.30
C SER A 580 -6.01 9.59 -15.64
N GLN A 581 -7.21 9.52 -16.21
CA GLN A 581 -8.24 8.63 -15.70
C GLN A 581 -7.86 7.16 -15.94
N TYR A 582 -7.27 6.85 -17.08
CA TYR A 582 -6.73 5.50 -17.32
C TYR A 582 -5.61 5.15 -16.34
N ALA A 583 -4.80 6.12 -15.91
CA ALA A 583 -3.81 5.87 -14.86
C ALA A 583 -4.47 5.41 -13.54
N LEU A 584 -5.56 6.06 -13.10
CA LEU A 584 -6.31 5.63 -11.91
C LEU A 584 -6.88 4.21 -12.04
N ILE A 585 -7.37 3.84 -13.21
CA ILE A 585 -7.85 2.48 -13.47
C ILE A 585 -6.69 1.48 -13.39
N LEU A 586 -5.54 1.81 -14.01
CA LEU A 586 -4.35 0.96 -13.97
C LEU A 586 -3.80 0.75 -12.55
N LEU A 587 -3.95 1.74 -11.65
CA LEU A 587 -3.55 1.58 -10.25
C LEU A 587 -4.31 0.43 -9.57
N VAL A 588 -5.63 0.34 -9.76
CA VAL A 588 -6.42 -0.76 -9.20
C VAL A 588 -6.04 -2.09 -9.81
N VAL A 589 -5.92 -2.15 -11.14
CA VAL A 589 -5.50 -3.37 -11.84
C VAL A 589 -4.13 -3.83 -11.29
N GLY A 590 -3.18 -2.91 -11.17
CA GLY A 590 -1.86 -3.20 -10.61
C GLY A 590 -1.89 -3.75 -9.19
N VAL A 591 -2.71 -3.15 -8.30
CA VAL A 591 -2.86 -3.64 -6.91
C VAL A 591 -3.49 -5.03 -6.89
N VAL A 592 -4.53 -5.28 -7.68
CA VAL A 592 -5.20 -6.58 -7.74
C VAL A 592 -4.23 -7.68 -8.23
N MET A 593 -3.49 -7.38 -9.30
CA MET A 593 -2.47 -8.30 -9.80
C MET A 593 -1.38 -8.55 -8.76
N LEU A 594 -0.93 -7.50 -8.08
CA LEU A 594 0.08 -7.62 -7.03
C LEU A 594 -0.41 -8.48 -5.85
N MET A 595 -1.65 -8.29 -5.40
CA MET A 595 -2.25 -9.11 -4.34
C MET A 595 -2.34 -10.59 -4.74
N SER A 596 -2.73 -10.87 -5.98
CA SER A 596 -2.80 -12.24 -6.51
C SER A 596 -1.41 -12.88 -6.58
N LEU A 597 -0.41 -12.12 -7.06
CA LEU A 597 0.98 -12.56 -7.13
C LEU A 597 1.56 -12.83 -5.74
N MET A 598 1.28 -12.00 -4.76
CA MET A 598 1.74 -12.19 -3.38
C MET A 598 1.16 -13.45 -2.74
N GLY A 599 -0.09 -13.77 -3.03
CA GLY A 599 -0.69 -15.04 -2.61
C GLY A 599 0.05 -16.25 -3.21
N TYR A 600 0.43 -16.17 -4.48
CA TYR A 600 1.22 -17.19 -5.17
C TYR A 600 2.62 -17.33 -4.55
N ILE A 601 3.36 -16.23 -4.37
CA ILE A 601 4.70 -16.22 -3.77
C ILE A 601 4.65 -16.84 -2.38
N ARG A 602 3.71 -16.44 -1.55
CA ARG A 602 3.54 -16.99 -0.21
C ARG A 602 3.33 -18.49 -0.23
N SER A 603 2.53 -19.01 -1.15
CA SER A 603 2.30 -20.45 -1.29
C SER A 603 3.57 -21.15 -1.74
N GLY A 604 4.26 -20.61 -2.74
CA GLY A 604 5.46 -21.19 -3.31
C GLY A 604 6.67 -21.17 -2.38
N LEU A 605 6.84 -20.13 -1.56
CA LEU A 605 7.94 -20.06 -0.59
C LEU A 605 7.88 -21.14 0.49
N ARG A 606 6.72 -21.71 0.73
CA ARG A 606 6.55 -22.86 1.62
C ARG A 606 6.87 -24.19 0.93
N GLU A 607 7.15 -24.16 -0.38
CA GLU A 607 7.41 -25.36 -1.20
C GLU A 607 6.29 -26.40 -1.04
N ASP A 608 6.63 -27.59 -0.56
CA ASP A 608 5.73 -28.71 -0.31
C ASP A 608 5.16 -28.76 1.12
N TRP A 609 5.18 -27.62 1.84
CA TRP A 609 4.69 -27.55 3.21
C TRP A 609 3.37 -26.79 3.36
N HIS A 610 2.41 -27.34 4.09
CA HIS A 610 1.27 -26.59 4.62
C HIS A 610 1.67 -25.68 5.77
N VAL A 611 2.42 -26.22 6.73
CA VAL A 611 3.08 -25.50 7.81
C VAL A 611 4.58 -25.71 7.62
N PHE A 612 5.30 -24.65 7.33
CA PHE A 612 6.70 -24.73 6.90
C PHE A 612 7.59 -25.48 7.91
N GLY A 613 8.29 -26.48 7.42
CA GLY A 613 9.17 -27.32 8.23
C GLY A 613 8.47 -28.31 9.14
N VAL A 614 7.14 -28.40 9.17
CA VAL A 614 6.38 -29.22 10.12
C VAL A 614 5.39 -30.15 9.45
N LEU A 615 4.40 -29.61 8.77
CA LEU A 615 3.35 -30.41 8.12
C LEU A 615 3.52 -30.33 6.59
N ARG A 616 3.89 -31.45 6.00
CA ARG A 616 4.07 -31.54 4.54
C ARG A 616 2.73 -31.58 3.81
N ASP A 617 2.75 -30.95 2.65
CA ASP A 617 1.78 -31.18 1.60
C ASP A 617 2.29 -32.36 0.77
N THR A 618 1.66 -33.53 0.87
CA THR A 618 2.12 -34.76 0.26
C THR A 618 1.81 -34.89 -1.23
N SER A 619 1.15 -33.87 -1.81
CA SER A 619 0.84 -33.85 -3.23
C SER A 619 2.05 -33.57 -4.11
N ALA A 620 2.21 -34.36 -5.18
CA ALA A 620 3.19 -34.05 -6.23
C ALA A 620 2.89 -32.72 -6.93
N SER A 621 1.63 -32.25 -6.92
CA SER A 621 1.21 -30.94 -7.47
C SER A 621 1.43 -29.77 -6.50
N ALA A 622 1.90 -30.03 -5.28
CA ALA A 622 2.36 -28.99 -4.37
C ALA A 622 3.61 -28.26 -4.86
N LEU A 623 4.30 -28.83 -5.83
CA LEU A 623 5.43 -28.19 -6.48
C LEU A 623 5.04 -26.89 -7.14
N THR A 624 5.98 -25.97 -7.15
CA THR A 624 5.84 -24.64 -7.74
C THR A 624 5.28 -24.73 -9.17
N PRO A 625 4.12 -24.12 -9.45
CA PRO A 625 3.55 -24.13 -10.79
C PRO A 625 4.52 -23.50 -11.80
N SER A 626 4.50 -23.97 -13.04
CA SER A 626 5.27 -23.36 -14.12
C SER A 626 4.88 -21.89 -14.33
N MET A 627 5.78 -21.06 -14.86
CA MET A 627 5.53 -19.65 -15.16
C MET A 627 4.29 -19.44 -16.04
N ALA A 628 4.08 -20.32 -17.03
CA ALA A 628 2.91 -20.26 -17.91
C ALA A 628 1.60 -20.50 -17.16
N TYR A 629 1.60 -21.45 -16.22
CA TYR A 629 0.46 -21.73 -15.36
C TYR A 629 0.18 -20.53 -14.44
N MET A 630 1.21 -19.99 -13.79
CA MET A 630 1.10 -18.82 -12.94
C MET A 630 0.51 -17.62 -13.70
N ALA A 631 1.02 -17.31 -14.87
CA ALA A 631 0.54 -16.19 -15.67
C ALA A 631 -0.95 -16.34 -16.04
N ARG A 632 -1.39 -17.55 -16.42
CA ARG A 632 -2.81 -17.83 -16.74
C ARG A 632 -3.70 -17.67 -15.52
N VAL A 633 -3.30 -18.21 -14.38
CA VAL A 633 -4.08 -18.15 -13.14
C VAL A 633 -4.19 -16.69 -12.64
N ILE A 634 -3.09 -15.95 -12.63
CA ILE A 634 -3.11 -14.52 -12.27
C ILE A 634 -3.99 -13.74 -13.24
N ALA A 635 -3.84 -13.94 -14.53
CA ALA A 635 -4.66 -13.26 -15.55
C ALA A 635 -6.15 -13.60 -15.35
N GLY A 636 -6.48 -14.86 -15.11
CA GLY A 636 -7.85 -15.30 -14.83
C GLY A 636 -8.44 -14.64 -13.59
N ILE A 637 -7.70 -14.57 -12.48
CA ILE A 637 -8.17 -13.93 -11.26
C ILE A 637 -8.35 -12.42 -11.44
N VAL A 638 -7.40 -11.75 -12.10
CA VAL A 638 -7.50 -10.33 -12.39
C VAL A 638 -8.72 -10.05 -13.26
N ALA A 639 -8.94 -10.85 -14.31
CA ALA A 639 -10.08 -10.70 -15.19
C ALA A 639 -11.41 -10.96 -14.44
N ALA A 640 -11.48 -11.99 -13.62
CA ALA A 640 -12.65 -12.26 -12.77
C ALA A 640 -12.91 -11.12 -11.78
N PHE A 641 -11.87 -10.59 -11.15
CA PHE A 641 -12.01 -9.46 -10.25
C PHE A 641 -12.48 -8.19 -10.97
N ILE A 642 -11.93 -7.86 -12.12
CA ILE A 642 -12.38 -6.73 -12.94
C ILE A 642 -13.85 -6.89 -13.32
N ALA A 643 -14.26 -8.11 -13.73
CA ALA A 643 -15.65 -8.40 -14.05
C ALA A 643 -16.58 -8.22 -12.85
N LEU A 644 -16.15 -8.71 -11.66
CA LEU A 644 -16.91 -8.56 -10.42
C LEU A 644 -16.98 -7.09 -9.95
N VAL A 645 -15.88 -6.36 -10.03
CA VAL A 645 -15.87 -4.92 -9.74
C VAL A 645 -16.81 -4.18 -10.69
N ALA A 646 -16.73 -4.47 -11.99
CA ALA A 646 -17.63 -3.89 -12.98
C ALA A 646 -19.10 -4.24 -12.69
N PHE A 647 -19.39 -5.48 -12.28
CA PHE A 647 -20.72 -5.93 -11.91
C PHE A 647 -21.25 -5.21 -10.65
N VAL A 648 -20.42 -5.08 -9.61
CA VAL A 648 -20.79 -4.34 -8.38
C VAL A 648 -21.07 -2.87 -8.71
N PHE A 649 -20.25 -2.23 -9.53
CA PHE A 649 -20.48 -0.85 -9.95
C PHE A 649 -21.68 -0.69 -10.86
N TRP A 650 -21.98 -1.69 -11.70
CA TRP A 650 -23.20 -1.71 -12.49
C TRP A 650 -24.44 -1.82 -11.59
N LEU A 651 -24.43 -2.72 -10.59
CA LEU A 651 -25.52 -2.84 -9.63
C LEU A 651 -25.72 -1.51 -8.85
N ALA A 652 -24.64 -0.89 -8.41
CA ALA A 652 -24.71 0.40 -7.74
C ALA A 652 -25.28 1.50 -8.64
N GLY A 653 -24.92 1.50 -9.94
CA GLY A 653 -25.48 2.42 -10.93
C GLY A 653 -26.98 2.24 -11.21
N LEU A 654 -27.54 1.05 -10.97
CA LEU A 654 -28.98 0.83 -11.07
C LEU A 654 -29.76 1.50 -9.92
N GLY A 655 -29.13 1.68 -8.75
CA GLY A 655 -29.71 2.37 -7.58
C GLY A 655 -29.65 3.90 -7.68
N GLU A 656 -28.82 4.45 -8.56
CA GLU A 656 -28.59 5.91 -8.72
C GLU A 656 -29.49 6.56 -9.80
N SER A 657 -30.75 6.23 -9.88
CA SER A 657 -31.70 6.97 -10.72
C SER A 657 -32.17 8.32 -10.10
N GLY A 658 -31.55 8.74 -8.99
CA GLY A 658 -31.73 10.05 -8.41
C GLY A 658 -30.82 11.08 -9.08
N GLU A 659 -31.42 12.04 -9.79
CA GLU A 659 -30.75 13.20 -10.34
C GLU A 659 -29.99 13.94 -9.23
N VAL A 660 -28.70 14.16 -9.41
CA VAL A 660 -27.94 15.10 -8.60
C VAL A 660 -28.47 16.50 -8.93
N GLU A 661 -29.14 17.16 -7.98
CA GLU A 661 -29.61 18.53 -8.17
C GLU A 661 -28.44 19.42 -8.63
N PRO A 662 -28.55 20.08 -9.79
CA PRO A 662 -27.52 20.97 -10.29
C PRO A 662 -27.39 22.17 -9.36
N GLY A 663 -26.20 22.50 -8.94
CA GLY A 663 -25.88 23.81 -8.34
C GLY A 663 -25.47 23.86 -6.87
N THR A 664 -25.67 22.76 -6.08
CA THR A 664 -25.37 22.81 -4.63
C THR A 664 -23.96 22.28 -4.25
N MET A 665 -23.27 21.54 -5.14
CA MET A 665 -21.99 20.91 -4.82
C MET A 665 -20.74 21.72 -5.14
N PHE A 666 -20.82 22.56 -6.16
CA PHE A 666 -19.74 23.50 -6.48
C PHE A 666 -20.37 24.88 -6.63
N PRO A 667 -20.33 25.75 -5.62
CA PRO A 667 -20.64 27.15 -5.85
C PRO A 667 -19.58 27.65 -6.82
N LEU A 668 -19.95 27.75 -8.10
CA LEU A 668 -19.19 28.51 -9.07
C LEU A 668 -19.15 29.94 -8.48
N ARG A 669 -18.02 30.33 -7.89
CA ARG A 669 -17.76 31.75 -7.65
C ARG A 669 -17.95 32.40 -9.01
N ALA A 670 -18.99 33.22 -9.12
CA ALA A 670 -19.23 34.00 -10.31
C ALA A 670 -17.90 34.64 -10.70
N ALA A 671 -17.51 34.48 -11.96
CA ALA A 671 -16.38 35.21 -12.49
C ALA A 671 -16.58 36.66 -12.11
N PRO A 672 -15.56 37.37 -11.58
CA PRO A 672 -15.70 38.78 -11.29
C PRO A 672 -16.27 39.45 -12.55
N GLN A 673 -17.45 40.03 -12.44
CA GLN A 673 -17.99 40.78 -13.54
C GLN A 673 -16.93 41.84 -13.89
N PRO A 674 -16.58 42.01 -15.18
CA PRO A 674 -15.71 43.10 -15.55
C PRO A 674 -16.36 44.38 -14.97
N SER A 675 -15.59 45.07 -14.14
CA SER A 675 -16.01 46.37 -13.59
C SER A 675 -16.58 47.21 -14.73
N ALA A 676 -17.84 47.67 -14.56
CA ALA A 676 -18.49 48.51 -15.55
C ALA A 676 -17.50 49.62 -15.90
N SER A 677 -17.13 49.65 -17.19
CA SER A 677 -16.30 50.69 -17.74
C SER A 677 -16.88 52.01 -17.31
N GLN A 678 -16.09 52.79 -16.56
CA GLN A 678 -16.39 54.18 -16.36
C GLN A 678 -16.68 54.81 -17.71
N THR A 679 -17.91 55.16 -17.94
CA THR A 679 -18.33 56.04 -19.05
C THR A 679 -17.57 57.34 -18.89
N ILE A 680 -16.53 57.51 -19.71
CA ILE A 680 -15.88 58.80 -19.89
C ILE A 680 -16.94 59.68 -20.56
N THR A 681 -17.54 60.59 -19.76
CA THR A 681 -18.34 61.68 -20.27
C THR A 681 -17.40 62.63 -20.99
N GLU A 682 -17.46 62.69 -22.31
CA GLU A 682 -16.86 63.75 -23.09
C GLU A 682 -17.43 65.11 -22.65
N PRO A 683 -16.59 66.13 -22.43
CA PRO A 683 -17.08 67.45 -22.18
C PRO A 683 -17.69 68.04 -23.45
N ALA A 684 -18.92 68.53 -23.34
CA ALA A 684 -19.63 69.26 -24.36
C ALA A 684 -18.77 70.42 -24.88
N GLY A 685 -18.34 70.35 -26.13
CA GLY A 685 -17.68 71.43 -26.82
C GLY A 685 -18.63 72.58 -27.00
N ALA A 686 -18.21 73.80 -26.52
CA ALA A 686 -18.86 75.07 -26.80
C ALA A 686 -18.81 75.41 -28.27
N GLY A 687 -19.97 75.73 -28.80
CA GLY A 687 -20.09 76.35 -30.11
C GLY A 687 -19.44 77.73 -30.17
N GLY A 688 -18.79 78.04 -31.26
CA GLY A 688 -18.34 79.38 -31.64
C GLY A 688 -18.51 79.51 -33.15
N ASN A 689 -19.35 80.47 -33.46
CA ASN A 689 -19.55 80.97 -34.83
C ASN A 689 -18.22 81.33 -35.51
N ASP A 690 -18.00 80.99 -36.74
CA ASP A 690 -18.05 81.79 -37.98
C ASP A 690 -17.70 80.90 -39.17
#